data_6d91ac361014660f0f69b8b2813a29f0
#
_entry.id   6d91ac361014660f0f69b8b2813a29f0
#
_cell.length_a   1.000
_cell.length_b   1.000
_cell.length_c   1.000
_cell.angle_alpha   90.00
_cell.angle_beta   90.00
_cell.angle_gamma   90.00
#
_symmetry.space_group_name_H-M   'P 1'
#
loop_
_entity.id
_entity.type
_entity.pdbx_description
1 polymer ?
#
loop_
_entity_poly.entity_id
_entity_poly.type
_entity_poly.pdbx_seq_one_letter_code
_entity_poly.pdbx_strand_id
1 'polypeptide(L)'
;MKKILKHLAIPAAMTCLLASCSDLSDIEKRVESLESRVQALETQIGILNTNVAAVQKLAEGGTISSVEEKDGVYTITLSNGEKIVLKQGSTGIANAPVVSIDADGYWTVDYGNGPEHILVNGEKVKAVGKDGLTPIFGVDADGYWTVSYDGKTFTQVKDANGKPVKAIPEGSSEDKWFNNVSVDGDKLVVVLKDGSTYSLPIVKDFKCAIQNAESEIVFNYGETKSFTVEMVGVATAMVTAPEGWAAVLDETTLSVTAPAQTKAVLADSKTDVCILAISNSGFSTIAKVKVSLDDTPVVTGPAATVTFKSSEACNVVSFEVKLANASEFYYLFQKSAETAPDAAAMTTKGEKWNVSTQAIGPTILNSTNCEPETSYTLYILPVDGDVQGAIASASGTTKAATGLYARYWNGEELTIGGVTVSKTTHPTAYYISNAMSIQFISKPGVYFVEPDATDVEINSGIQNVIVVSNGDSRASVRRSSQLAIKATEGEDSFIMSNINFTTGQTTGNMLGVNGDEAKTYVFENIYFENCGFEVPKDMNFMYSTYNIGSFGMVDCDIKLQANSESADNNILVTNTNNNVTYALTFKNNIFYCTDGDLTGFQVFKNANATVSNVDFSNNTFAKVYVKALYGHIYAKSITVGVVKYNLFYMPDYTNNVKGTDAQTKYTGILYATDKVSTGFTFTENLAYYLPNEEGKVPSPRMKCDYNANDASKQIYNKTEDPFAIADFTNGVFTTKQAYASYGAKR
;
A
#
# COMPACT_ATOMS: atom_id res chain seq x y z
N MET A 1 -27.19 1.57 -23.67
CA MET A 1 -26.13 2.48 -23.26
C MET A 1 -24.92 1.83 -22.52
N LYS A 2 -24.90 0.52 -22.24
CA LYS A 2 -23.77 -0.18 -21.57
C LYS A 2 -22.59 -0.59 -22.49
N LYS A 3 -22.58 -0.23 -23.75
CA LYS A 3 -21.55 -0.64 -24.73
C LYS A 3 -20.62 0.48 -25.22
N ILE A 4 -20.80 1.72 -24.79
CA ILE A 4 -20.00 2.86 -25.29
C ILE A 4 -18.89 3.28 -24.31
N LEU A 5 -18.92 2.84 -23.05
CA LEU A 5 -17.91 3.23 -22.04
C LEU A 5 -16.66 2.36 -22.03
N LYS A 6 -16.55 1.34 -22.90
CA LYS A 6 -15.40 0.42 -22.95
C LYS A 6 -14.30 0.78 -23.96
N HIS A 7 -14.43 1.91 -24.67
CA HIS A 7 -13.49 2.25 -25.75
C HIS A 7 -12.80 3.60 -25.62
N LEU A 8 -12.73 4.17 -24.41
CA LEU A 8 -11.98 5.41 -24.18
C LEU A 8 -10.90 5.23 -23.12
N ALA A 9 -10.28 4.07 -23.05
CA ALA A 9 -9.03 3.86 -22.35
C ALA A 9 -7.99 3.45 -23.37
N ILE A 10 -7.07 4.40 -23.67
CA ILE A 10 -5.72 4.25 -24.19
C ILE A 10 -5.59 3.90 -25.69
N PRO A 11 -4.79 4.65 -26.49
CA PRO A 11 -3.35 4.58 -26.36
C PRO A 11 -2.63 5.94 -26.49
N ALA A 12 -1.83 6.30 -25.55
CA ALA A 12 -0.66 7.10 -25.80
C ALA A 12 0.52 6.37 -25.20
N ALA A 13 0.90 5.32 -25.87
CA ALA A 13 2.17 4.70 -25.66
C ALA A 13 3.25 5.47 -26.40
N MET A 14 4.30 5.76 -25.69
CA MET A 14 5.66 5.59 -26.11
C MET A 14 6.15 6.35 -27.34
N THR A 15 6.81 7.47 -27.09
CA THR A 15 8.11 7.80 -27.70
C THR A 15 8.77 8.98 -27.00
N CYS A 16 10.10 8.85 -26.86
CA CYS A 16 11.11 9.86 -26.46
C CYS A 16 11.40 9.92 -24.96
N LEU A 17 12.41 9.18 -24.48
CA LEU A 17 13.87 9.46 -24.59
C LEU A 17 14.30 10.78 -23.97
N LEU A 18 14.97 10.60 -22.79
CA LEU A 18 16.10 11.40 -22.32
C LEU A 18 15.92 12.93 -22.27
N ALA A 19 15.47 13.43 -21.11
CA ALA A 19 16.12 14.59 -20.48
C ALA A 19 15.47 14.86 -19.10
N SER A 20 16.33 14.97 -18.11
CA SER A 20 16.22 15.68 -16.83
C SER A 20 15.16 15.25 -15.79
N CYS A 21 15.69 14.82 -14.67
CA CYS A 21 15.03 14.67 -13.37
C CYS A 21 14.55 16.03 -12.81
N SER A 22 13.41 16.53 -13.28
CA SER A 22 12.70 17.64 -12.65
C SER A 22 11.17 17.51 -12.65
N ASP A 23 10.60 16.46 -13.25
CA ASP A 23 9.16 16.43 -13.54
C ASP A 23 8.30 15.45 -12.69
N LEU A 24 8.86 14.73 -11.71
CA LEU A 24 8.02 13.84 -10.88
C LEU A 24 7.01 14.64 -10.05
N SER A 25 7.42 15.77 -9.49
CA SER A 25 6.53 16.62 -8.68
C SER A 25 5.42 17.30 -9.49
N ASP A 26 5.61 17.46 -10.79
CA ASP A 26 4.61 18.05 -11.67
C ASP A 26 3.57 17.01 -12.12
N ILE A 27 3.99 15.75 -12.25
CA ILE A 27 3.10 14.62 -12.54
C ILE A 27 2.23 14.32 -11.32
N GLU A 28 2.77 14.30 -10.10
CA GLU A 28 2.01 14.11 -8.87
C GLU A 28 0.93 15.19 -8.71
N LYS A 29 1.27 16.47 -8.91
CA LYS A 29 0.29 17.57 -8.87
C LYS A 29 -0.79 17.45 -9.93
N ARG A 30 -0.45 16.96 -11.12
CA ARG A 30 -1.44 16.73 -12.19
C ARG A 30 -2.36 15.56 -11.88
N VAL A 31 -1.86 14.52 -11.21
CA VAL A 31 -2.68 13.39 -10.74
C VAL A 31 -3.64 13.85 -9.65
N GLU A 32 -3.18 14.56 -8.62
CA GLU A 32 -4.03 15.11 -7.56
C GLU A 32 -5.12 16.07 -8.11
N SER A 33 -4.75 16.90 -9.10
CA SER A 33 -5.73 17.76 -9.80
C SER A 33 -6.76 16.95 -10.59
N LEU A 34 -6.36 15.84 -11.21
CA LEU A 34 -7.26 14.94 -11.92
C LEU A 34 -8.19 14.21 -10.96
N GLU A 35 -7.68 13.71 -9.83
CA GLU A 35 -8.48 13.06 -8.79
C GLU A 35 -9.55 14.02 -8.23
N SER A 36 -9.17 15.26 -7.91
CA SER A 36 -10.12 16.28 -7.45
C SER A 36 -11.20 16.60 -8.49
N ARG A 37 -10.85 16.62 -9.78
CA ARG A 37 -11.80 16.83 -10.88
C ARG A 37 -12.72 15.63 -11.08
N VAL A 38 -12.23 14.41 -10.93
CA VAL A 38 -13.04 13.19 -11.00
C VAL A 38 -14.03 13.18 -9.86
N GLN A 39 -13.62 13.48 -8.65
CA GLN A 39 -14.48 13.52 -7.47
C GLN A 39 -15.59 14.61 -7.57
N ALA A 40 -15.27 15.76 -8.17
CA ALA A 40 -16.25 16.81 -8.48
C ALA A 40 -17.25 16.36 -9.55
N LEU A 41 -16.79 15.65 -10.58
CA LEU A 41 -17.65 15.06 -11.61
C LEU A 41 -18.57 13.96 -11.06
N GLU A 42 -18.05 13.09 -10.20
CA GLU A 42 -18.85 12.06 -9.53
C GLU A 42 -19.95 12.67 -8.66
N THR A 43 -19.64 13.74 -7.93
CA THR A 43 -20.62 14.49 -7.15
C THR A 43 -21.70 15.12 -8.05
N GLN A 44 -21.33 15.72 -9.18
CA GLN A 44 -22.26 16.29 -10.14
C GLN A 44 -23.14 15.22 -10.81
N ILE A 45 -22.58 14.07 -11.14
CA ILE A 45 -23.33 12.92 -11.67
C ILE A 45 -24.32 12.40 -10.62
N GLY A 46 -23.94 12.37 -9.35
CA GLY A 46 -24.81 11.99 -8.24
C GLY A 46 -26.02 12.93 -8.10
N ILE A 47 -25.79 14.24 -8.18
CA ILE A 47 -26.86 15.25 -8.14
C ILE A 47 -27.76 15.13 -9.37
N LEU A 48 -27.18 14.96 -10.56
CA LEU A 48 -27.92 14.78 -11.81
C LEU A 48 -28.83 13.55 -11.75
N ASN A 49 -28.31 12.41 -11.29
CA ASN A 49 -29.10 11.19 -11.17
C ASN A 49 -30.24 11.35 -10.17
N THR A 50 -30.01 12.07 -9.06
CA THR A 50 -31.06 12.38 -8.08
C THR A 50 -32.15 13.25 -8.66
N ASN A 51 -31.81 14.30 -9.43
CA ASN A 51 -32.76 15.18 -10.04
C ASN A 51 -33.52 14.50 -11.16
N VAL A 52 -32.89 13.66 -11.97
CA VAL A 52 -33.58 12.87 -13.03
C VAL A 52 -34.56 11.88 -12.41
N ALA A 53 -34.19 11.19 -11.35
CA ALA A 53 -35.06 10.28 -10.61
C ALA A 53 -36.28 11.03 -10.01
N ALA A 54 -36.05 12.26 -9.50
CA ALA A 54 -37.08 13.12 -8.97
C ALA A 54 -38.11 13.54 -10.06
N VAL A 55 -37.61 13.97 -11.22
CA VAL A 55 -38.50 14.34 -12.36
C VAL A 55 -39.26 13.12 -12.89
N GLN A 56 -38.61 11.95 -12.90
CA GLN A 56 -39.25 10.71 -13.32
C GLN A 56 -40.42 10.36 -12.38
N LYS A 57 -40.23 10.46 -11.06
CA LYS A 57 -41.29 10.23 -10.06
C LYS A 57 -42.46 11.21 -10.19
N LEU A 58 -42.19 12.49 -10.48
CA LEU A 58 -43.20 13.48 -10.75
C LEU A 58 -43.99 13.17 -12.04
N ALA A 59 -43.30 12.68 -13.08
CA ALA A 59 -43.93 12.30 -14.36
C ALA A 59 -44.78 11.02 -14.24
N GLU A 60 -44.54 10.17 -13.26
CA GLU A 60 -45.34 8.98 -12.92
C GLU A 60 -46.71 9.33 -12.27
N GLY A 61 -47.04 10.61 -12.11
CA GLY A 61 -48.38 11.07 -11.75
C GLY A 61 -48.61 11.26 -10.24
N GLY A 62 -47.55 11.49 -9.46
CA GLY A 62 -47.69 11.81 -8.04
C GLY A 62 -48.29 13.21 -7.80
N THR A 63 -49.34 13.31 -6.97
CA THR A 63 -49.90 14.61 -6.53
C THR A 63 -49.01 15.18 -5.42
N ILE A 64 -48.64 16.47 -5.55
CA ILE A 64 -47.83 17.17 -4.55
C ILE A 64 -48.69 17.61 -3.37
N SER A 65 -48.32 17.25 -2.14
CA SER A 65 -48.99 17.68 -0.91
C SER A 65 -48.32 18.90 -0.26
N SER A 66 -47.02 18.99 -0.33
CA SER A 66 -46.26 20.16 0.18
C SER A 66 -44.92 20.31 -0.52
N VAL A 67 -44.41 21.53 -0.49
CA VAL A 67 -43.04 21.86 -0.94
C VAL A 67 -42.39 22.71 0.15
N GLU A 68 -41.23 22.26 0.62
CA GLU A 68 -40.42 23.00 1.56
C GLU A 68 -39.08 23.38 0.88
N GLU A 69 -38.68 24.64 1.00
CA GLU A 69 -37.41 25.12 0.47
C GLU A 69 -36.50 25.47 1.63
N LYS A 70 -35.27 24.95 1.58
CA LYS A 70 -34.22 25.32 2.51
C LYS A 70 -32.86 25.32 1.79
N ASP A 71 -32.19 26.47 1.78
CA ASP A 71 -30.84 26.65 1.21
C ASP A 71 -30.71 26.19 -0.26
N GLY A 72 -31.73 26.48 -1.11
CA GLY A 72 -31.78 26.07 -2.51
C GLY A 72 -32.08 24.59 -2.73
N VAL A 73 -32.50 23.89 -1.71
CA VAL A 73 -32.95 22.50 -1.75
C VAL A 73 -34.50 22.50 -1.59
N TYR A 74 -35.20 22.02 -2.59
CA TYR A 74 -36.65 21.85 -2.56
C TYR A 74 -36.99 20.43 -2.15
N THR A 75 -37.61 20.26 -1.00
CA THR A 75 -38.19 18.97 -0.58
C THR A 75 -39.66 18.95 -0.94
N ILE A 76 -40.01 18.17 -1.94
CA ILE A 76 -41.38 17.99 -2.42
C ILE A 76 -41.92 16.75 -1.71
N THR A 77 -43.02 16.88 -0.99
CA THR A 77 -43.73 15.75 -0.41
C THR A 77 -44.93 15.43 -1.29
N LEU A 78 -45.04 14.20 -1.72
CA LEU A 78 -46.20 13.72 -2.52
C LEU A 78 -47.35 13.31 -1.58
N SER A 79 -48.57 13.22 -2.15
CA SER A 79 -49.77 12.81 -1.38
C SER A 79 -49.71 11.37 -0.87
N ASN A 80 -48.79 10.54 -1.38
CA ASN A 80 -48.52 9.20 -0.91
C ASN A 80 -47.47 9.16 0.22
N GLY A 81 -47.00 10.32 0.69
CA GLY A 81 -45.98 10.45 1.74
C GLY A 81 -44.53 10.35 1.26
N GLU A 82 -44.26 9.99 0.00
CA GLU A 82 -42.90 10.02 -0.55
C GLU A 82 -42.34 11.44 -0.59
N LYS A 83 -41.03 11.55 -0.32
CA LYS A 83 -40.30 12.81 -0.41
C LYS A 83 -39.37 12.79 -1.60
N ILE A 84 -39.38 13.83 -2.39
CA ILE A 84 -38.53 14.06 -3.54
C ILE A 84 -37.68 15.29 -3.25
N VAL A 85 -36.39 15.19 -3.40
CA VAL A 85 -35.46 16.30 -3.17
C VAL A 85 -34.94 16.79 -4.51
N LEU A 86 -35.28 18.04 -4.85
CA LEU A 86 -34.70 18.75 -5.99
C LEU A 86 -33.65 19.72 -5.43
N LYS A 87 -32.41 19.52 -5.84
CA LYS A 87 -31.35 20.46 -5.54
C LYS A 87 -31.16 21.38 -6.73
N GLN A 88 -31.31 22.68 -6.49
CA GLN A 88 -30.94 23.68 -7.47
C GLN A 88 -29.39 23.59 -7.60
N GLY A 89 -28.92 23.14 -8.77
CA GLY A 89 -27.50 23.00 -9.02
C GLY A 89 -26.84 24.37 -9.02
N SER A 90 -25.87 24.58 -8.18
CA SER A 90 -24.95 25.72 -8.31
C SER A 90 -24.04 25.41 -9.49
N THR A 91 -24.18 26.15 -10.59
CA THR A 91 -23.19 26.18 -11.65
C THR A 91 -22.03 27.06 -11.20
N GLY A 92 -21.06 26.44 -10.73
CA GLY A 92 -19.73 26.93 -10.67
C GLY A 92 -18.86 25.70 -10.55
N ILE A 93 -18.09 25.38 -11.57
CA ILE A 93 -16.84 24.71 -11.31
C ILE A 93 -16.11 25.72 -10.43
N ALA A 94 -16.24 25.61 -9.11
CA ALA A 94 -15.24 26.15 -8.24
C ALA A 94 -13.96 25.43 -8.69
N ASN A 95 -13.12 26.09 -9.48
CA ASN A 95 -11.79 25.60 -9.75
C ASN A 95 -11.20 25.43 -8.36
N ALA A 96 -10.97 24.19 -7.94
CA ALA A 96 -10.18 23.97 -6.73
C ALA A 96 -8.90 24.80 -6.94
N PRO A 97 -8.53 25.63 -5.97
CA PRO A 97 -7.40 26.53 -6.16
C PRO A 97 -6.17 25.68 -6.54
N VAL A 98 -5.58 25.99 -7.67
CA VAL A 98 -4.34 25.32 -8.11
C VAL A 98 -3.21 25.97 -7.33
N VAL A 99 -2.67 25.22 -6.39
CA VAL A 99 -1.51 25.66 -5.60
C VAL A 99 -0.25 25.22 -6.34
N SER A 100 0.65 26.16 -6.57
CA SER A 100 1.91 25.89 -7.24
C SER A 100 3.06 26.70 -6.58
N ILE A 101 4.27 26.46 -7.02
CA ILE A 101 5.46 27.18 -6.58
C ILE A 101 6.00 27.92 -7.79
N ASP A 102 6.24 29.22 -7.66
CA ASP A 102 6.81 30.01 -8.74
C ASP A 102 8.33 29.75 -8.93
N ALA A 103 8.89 30.32 -9.98
CA ALA A 103 10.32 30.17 -10.31
C ALA A 103 11.27 30.69 -9.23
N ASP A 104 10.78 31.56 -8.33
CA ASP A 104 11.54 32.15 -7.21
C ASP A 104 11.34 31.38 -5.90
N GLY A 105 10.58 30.26 -5.92
CA GLY A 105 10.36 29.37 -4.80
C GLY A 105 9.30 29.84 -3.79
N TYR A 106 8.32 30.63 -4.21
CA TYR A 106 7.21 31.07 -3.37
C TYR A 106 5.92 30.32 -3.74
N TRP A 107 5.09 30.06 -2.72
CA TRP A 107 3.77 29.48 -2.93
C TRP A 107 2.85 30.45 -3.67
N THR A 108 2.21 29.95 -4.72
CA THR A 108 1.17 30.65 -5.46
C THR A 108 -0.12 29.86 -5.48
N VAL A 109 -1.25 30.55 -5.60
CA VAL A 109 -2.58 29.96 -5.71
C VAL A 109 -3.30 30.62 -6.88
N ASP A 110 -3.90 29.81 -7.75
CA ASP A 110 -4.71 30.24 -8.89
C ASP A 110 -6.16 29.83 -8.69
N TYR A 111 -7.05 30.81 -8.63
CA TYR A 111 -8.50 30.60 -8.54
C TYR A 111 -9.19 30.66 -9.93
N GLY A 112 -8.41 30.58 -11.01
CA GLY A 112 -8.90 30.66 -12.39
C GLY A 112 -8.67 32.02 -13.07
N ASN A 113 -8.01 32.96 -12.39
CA ASN A 113 -7.66 34.30 -12.90
C ASN A 113 -6.14 34.50 -13.09
N GLY A 114 -5.36 33.43 -12.94
CA GLY A 114 -3.91 33.43 -12.94
C GLY A 114 -3.32 33.28 -11.52
N PRO A 115 -2.07 32.78 -11.40
CA PRO A 115 -1.46 32.48 -10.11
C PRO A 115 -1.11 33.77 -9.35
N GLU A 116 -1.57 33.85 -8.10
CA GLU A 116 -1.26 34.92 -7.15
C GLU A 116 -0.43 34.36 -5.99
N HIS A 117 0.49 35.17 -5.43
CA HIS A 117 1.30 34.74 -4.29
C HIS A 117 0.45 34.59 -3.02
N ILE A 118 0.70 33.51 -2.28
CA ILE A 118 0.14 33.34 -0.94
C ILE A 118 0.89 34.28 0.01
N LEU A 119 0.13 35.14 0.72
CA LEU A 119 0.68 36.11 1.66
C LEU A 119 0.30 35.74 3.09
N VAL A 120 1.27 35.83 4.01
CA VAL A 120 1.04 35.76 5.46
C VAL A 120 1.59 37.04 6.08
N ASN A 121 0.74 37.77 6.76
CA ASN A 121 1.06 39.11 7.32
C ASN A 121 1.62 40.13 6.29
N GLY A 122 1.22 39.97 5.02
CA GLY A 122 1.66 40.83 3.92
C GLY A 122 2.97 40.40 3.23
N GLU A 123 3.61 39.32 3.68
CA GLU A 123 4.83 38.80 3.08
C GLU A 123 4.57 37.49 2.30
N LYS A 124 5.27 37.28 1.17
CA LYS A 124 5.18 36.10 0.34
C LYS A 124 5.72 34.86 1.09
N VAL A 125 5.01 33.76 1.02
CA VAL A 125 5.38 32.49 1.69
C VAL A 125 6.32 31.69 0.79
N LYS A 126 7.56 31.42 1.26
CA LYS A 126 8.50 30.54 0.56
C LYS A 126 8.12 29.07 0.73
N ALA A 127 8.21 28.32 -0.35
CA ALA A 127 7.97 26.86 -0.36
C ALA A 127 9.15 26.06 0.25
N VAL A 128 10.33 26.69 0.33
CA VAL A 128 11.53 26.11 0.92
C VAL A 128 11.89 26.89 2.19
N GLY A 129 11.49 26.40 3.34
CA GLY A 129 11.83 26.93 4.65
C GLY A 129 12.22 25.77 5.57
N LYS A 130 12.84 26.12 6.71
CA LYS A 130 13.49 25.20 7.64
C LYS A 130 12.57 24.11 8.24
N ASP A 131 11.23 24.25 8.09
CA ASP A 131 10.21 23.29 8.52
C ASP A 131 8.99 23.41 7.59
N GLY A 132 9.11 22.86 6.37
CA GLY A 132 8.07 22.96 5.34
C GLY A 132 6.84 22.10 5.68
N LEU A 133 5.84 22.70 6.33
CA LEU A 133 4.50 22.11 6.38
C LEU A 133 3.76 22.49 5.09
N THR A 134 3.20 21.48 4.42
CA THR A 134 2.33 21.68 3.27
C THR A 134 1.06 22.41 3.75
N PRO A 135 0.65 23.53 3.14
CA PRO A 135 -0.59 24.21 3.53
C PRO A 135 -1.80 23.29 3.35
N ILE A 136 -2.66 23.21 4.35
CA ILE A 136 -3.91 22.47 4.29
C ILE A 136 -5.03 23.47 4.00
N PHE A 137 -5.78 23.27 2.92
CA PHE A 137 -6.93 24.08 2.57
C PHE A 137 -8.21 23.42 3.08
N GLY A 138 -9.18 24.25 3.52
CA GLY A 138 -10.50 23.86 3.96
C GLY A 138 -11.54 24.91 3.58
N VAL A 139 -12.80 24.66 3.91
CA VAL A 139 -13.91 25.60 3.75
C VAL A 139 -14.58 25.78 5.12
N ASP A 140 -14.79 27.01 5.57
CA ASP A 140 -15.47 27.27 6.84
C ASP A 140 -17.00 27.11 6.73
N ALA A 141 -17.70 27.22 7.86
CA ALA A 141 -19.14 27.08 7.94
C ALA A 141 -19.91 28.16 7.12
N ASP A 142 -19.27 29.28 6.81
CA ASP A 142 -19.83 30.38 6.04
C ASP A 142 -19.49 30.28 4.54
N GLY A 143 -18.82 29.20 4.13
CA GLY A 143 -18.50 28.89 2.74
C GLY A 143 -17.29 29.64 2.18
N TYR A 144 -16.38 30.13 3.02
CA TYR A 144 -15.13 30.75 2.59
C TYR A 144 -13.95 29.78 2.64
N TRP A 145 -13.02 29.93 1.69
CA TRP A 145 -11.78 29.19 1.71
C TRP A 145 -10.95 29.54 2.95
N THR A 146 -10.43 28.52 3.61
CA THR A 146 -9.50 28.64 4.74
C THR A 146 -8.20 27.91 4.44
N VAL A 147 -7.11 28.36 5.06
CA VAL A 147 -5.80 27.73 4.96
C VAL A 147 -5.19 27.57 6.35
N SER A 148 -4.58 26.44 6.60
CA SER A 148 -3.80 26.15 7.81
C SER A 148 -2.36 25.83 7.44
N TYR A 149 -1.41 26.45 8.14
CA TYR A 149 0.03 26.21 7.98
C TYR A 149 0.62 25.40 9.15
N ASP A 150 -0.18 25.08 10.15
CA ASP A 150 0.22 24.33 11.35
C ASP A 150 -0.62 23.05 11.55
N GLY A 151 -1.52 22.78 10.61
CA GLY A 151 -2.48 21.66 10.67
C GLY A 151 -3.55 21.77 11.74
N LYS A 152 -3.62 22.91 12.47
CA LYS A 152 -4.54 23.12 13.60
C LYS A 152 -5.35 24.41 13.51
N THR A 153 -4.73 25.50 13.08
CA THR A 153 -5.35 26.83 13.02
C THR A 153 -5.69 27.17 11.58
N PHE A 154 -6.97 27.27 11.27
CA PHE A 154 -7.45 27.66 9.95
C PHE A 154 -7.80 29.15 9.92
N THR A 155 -7.27 29.86 8.94
CA THR A 155 -7.56 31.28 8.68
C THR A 155 -8.18 31.44 7.31
N GLN A 156 -9.13 32.38 7.15
CA GLN A 156 -9.76 32.65 5.86
C GLN A 156 -8.74 33.14 4.85
N VAL A 157 -8.77 32.55 3.65
CA VAL A 157 -8.02 33.04 2.49
C VAL A 157 -8.62 34.34 2.00
N LYS A 158 -7.79 35.36 1.79
CA LYS A 158 -8.20 36.69 1.33
C LYS A 158 -7.58 37.02 -0.02
N ASP A 159 -8.35 37.72 -0.87
CA ASP A 159 -7.86 38.25 -2.14
C ASP A 159 -6.85 39.39 -1.96
N ALA A 160 -6.29 39.93 -3.03
CA ALA A 160 -5.34 41.02 -3.03
C ALA A 160 -5.89 42.32 -2.39
N ASN A 161 -7.22 42.45 -2.24
CA ASN A 161 -7.90 43.56 -1.62
C ASN A 161 -8.26 43.31 -0.12
N GLY A 162 -7.87 42.16 0.41
CA GLY A 162 -8.12 41.76 1.79
C GLY A 162 -9.51 41.23 2.07
N LYS A 163 -10.31 40.92 1.02
CA LYS A 163 -11.66 40.37 1.15
C LYS A 163 -11.59 38.85 1.18
N PRO A 164 -12.32 38.16 2.09
CA PRO A 164 -12.37 36.71 2.14
C PRO A 164 -12.87 36.11 0.79
N VAL A 165 -12.23 35.06 0.32
CA VAL A 165 -12.56 34.37 -0.93
C VAL A 165 -13.56 33.26 -0.63
N LYS A 166 -14.77 33.34 -1.22
CA LYS A 166 -15.77 32.28 -1.11
C LYS A 166 -15.34 31.04 -1.91
N ALA A 167 -15.55 29.87 -1.32
CA ALA A 167 -15.38 28.59 -2.00
C ALA A 167 -16.45 28.38 -3.10
N ILE A 168 -17.56 29.11 -3.00
CA ILE A 168 -18.63 29.17 -4.02
C ILE A 168 -18.78 30.65 -4.41
N PRO A 169 -18.60 31.03 -5.68
CA PRO A 169 -18.76 32.41 -6.14
C PRO A 169 -20.20 32.93 -5.91
N GLU A 170 -20.34 34.13 -5.36
CA GLU A 170 -21.64 34.81 -5.35
C GLU A 170 -22.00 35.18 -6.78
N GLY A 171 -23.11 34.63 -7.30
CA GLY A 171 -23.73 35.08 -8.54
C GLY A 171 -23.70 34.15 -9.75
N SER A 172 -23.27 32.91 -9.62
CA SER A 172 -23.36 31.94 -10.70
C SER A 172 -24.34 30.80 -10.35
N SER A 173 -25.64 31.13 -10.25
CA SER A 173 -26.71 30.15 -10.20
C SER A 173 -27.32 29.96 -11.58
N GLU A 174 -26.62 29.29 -12.48
CA GLU A 174 -27.27 28.72 -13.64
C GLU A 174 -27.34 27.21 -13.47
N ASP A 175 -28.48 26.73 -12.98
CA ASP A 175 -28.83 25.30 -13.08
C ASP A 175 -28.79 24.90 -14.56
N LYS A 176 -28.11 23.79 -14.85
CA LYS A 176 -27.96 23.32 -16.23
C LYS A 176 -29.28 22.84 -16.82
N TRP A 177 -30.29 22.55 -16.01
CA TRP A 177 -31.55 21.95 -16.38
C TRP A 177 -32.74 22.82 -16.02
N PHE A 178 -32.74 23.49 -14.87
CA PHE A 178 -33.81 24.34 -14.41
C PHE A 178 -33.41 25.83 -14.51
N ASN A 179 -34.26 26.62 -15.13
CA ASN A 179 -34.10 28.07 -15.14
C ASN A 179 -34.63 28.68 -13.82
N ASN A 180 -35.74 28.13 -13.33
CA ASN A 180 -36.31 28.51 -12.05
C ASN A 180 -37.16 27.37 -11.48
N VAL A 181 -37.16 27.23 -10.15
CA VAL A 181 -38.13 26.41 -9.40
C VAL A 181 -38.72 27.31 -8.33
N SER A 182 -40.02 27.48 -8.32
CA SER A 182 -40.69 28.37 -7.37
C SER A 182 -42.07 27.83 -7.01
N VAL A 183 -42.61 28.27 -5.87
CA VAL A 183 -43.99 28.01 -5.47
C VAL A 183 -44.78 29.28 -5.74
N ASP A 184 -45.81 29.17 -6.59
CA ASP A 184 -46.74 30.26 -6.89
C ASP A 184 -48.15 29.86 -6.46
N GLY A 185 -48.59 30.37 -5.33
CA GLY A 185 -49.85 29.99 -4.69
C GLY A 185 -49.94 28.49 -4.39
N ASP A 186 -50.85 27.77 -5.03
CA ASP A 186 -51.08 26.35 -4.88
C ASP A 186 -50.41 25.53 -6.01
N LYS A 187 -49.34 26.06 -6.61
CA LYS A 187 -48.60 25.40 -7.68
C LYS A 187 -47.11 25.44 -7.47
N LEU A 188 -46.43 24.30 -7.70
CA LEU A 188 -45.01 24.23 -7.94
C LEU A 188 -44.73 24.54 -9.41
N VAL A 189 -44.04 25.62 -9.70
CA VAL A 189 -43.68 26.04 -11.05
C VAL A 189 -42.22 25.71 -11.30
N VAL A 190 -41.95 24.87 -12.29
CA VAL A 190 -40.64 24.48 -12.75
C VAL A 190 -40.42 25.00 -14.15
N VAL A 191 -39.42 25.85 -14.34
CA VAL A 191 -39.03 26.41 -15.62
C VAL A 191 -37.70 25.76 -16.05
N LEU A 192 -37.72 25.08 -17.17
CA LEU A 192 -36.55 24.48 -17.75
C LEU A 192 -35.69 25.51 -18.53
N LYS A 193 -34.43 25.18 -18.82
CA LYS A 193 -33.52 26.06 -19.60
C LYS A 193 -33.99 26.32 -21.04
N ASP A 194 -34.78 25.42 -21.60
CA ASP A 194 -35.39 25.60 -22.94
C ASP A 194 -36.62 26.53 -22.95
N GLY A 195 -36.96 27.09 -21.77
CA GLY A 195 -38.13 27.94 -21.57
C GLY A 195 -39.43 27.20 -21.31
N SER A 196 -39.46 25.89 -21.33
CA SER A 196 -40.63 25.10 -21.00
C SER A 196 -40.98 25.28 -19.53
N THR A 197 -42.27 25.54 -19.25
CA THR A 197 -42.81 25.75 -17.91
C THR A 197 -43.78 24.66 -17.55
N TYR A 198 -43.55 24.01 -16.42
CA TYR A 198 -44.46 23.01 -15.85
C TYR A 198 -45.03 23.56 -14.55
N SER A 199 -46.36 23.53 -14.46
CA SER A 199 -47.09 23.93 -13.26
C SER A 199 -47.81 22.74 -12.69
N LEU A 200 -47.36 22.29 -11.51
CA LEU A 200 -47.91 21.13 -10.81
C LEU A 200 -48.74 21.61 -9.61
N PRO A 201 -49.99 21.17 -9.48
CA PRO A 201 -50.85 21.60 -8.37
C PRO A 201 -50.35 21.02 -7.02
N ILE A 202 -50.36 21.84 -5.98
CA ILE A 202 -50.13 21.44 -4.58
C ILE A 202 -51.47 21.23 -3.93
N VAL A 203 -51.85 19.98 -3.68
CA VAL A 203 -53.14 19.65 -3.11
C VAL A 203 -52.99 19.25 -1.66
N LYS A 204 -53.22 20.18 -0.76
CA LYS A 204 -52.96 20.01 0.69
C LYS A 204 -53.97 19.09 1.39
N ASP A 205 -55.16 19.00 0.84
CA ASP A 205 -56.28 18.24 1.42
C ASP A 205 -56.50 16.86 0.81
N PHE A 206 -55.42 16.32 0.18
CA PHE A 206 -55.44 14.97 -0.40
C PHE A 206 -54.17 14.22 -0.07
N LYS A 207 -54.31 13.10 0.64
CA LYS A 207 -53.19 12.24 1.05
C LYS A 207 -53.62 10.79 1.14
N CYS A 208 -52.77 9.87 0.64
CA CYS A 208 -52.86 8.45 0.92
C CYS A 208 -51.42 7.94 1.10
N ALA A 209 -51.04 7.56 2.30
CA ALA A 209 -49.68 7.12 2.62
C ALA A 209 -49.70 5.88 3.51
N ILE A 210 -48.93 4.87 3.16
CA ILE A 210 -48.73 3.67 3.97
C ILE A 210 -47.56 3.97 4.97
N GLN A 211 -47.82 3.88 6.27
CA GLN A 211 -46.84 4.17 7.28
C GLN A 211 -45.77 3.07 7.34
N ASN A 212 -44.50 3.45 7.58
CA ASN A 212 -43.34 2.53 7.64
C ASN A 212 -43.09 1.71 6.37
N ALA A 213 -43.49 2.22 5.19
CA ALA A 213 -43.28 1.59 3.89
C ALA A 213 -42.01 2.04 3.14
N GLU A 214 -41.10 2.77 3.81
CA GLU A 214 -39.87 3.37 3.21
C GLU A 214 -38.80 2.33 2.85
N SER A 215 -38.86 1.13 3.45
CA SER A 215 -37.95 0.01 3.20
C SER A 215 -38.70 -1.20 2.66
N GLU A 216 -37.97 -2.09 2.00
CA GLU A 216 -38.48 -3.40 1.58
C GLU A 216 -38.88 -4.24 2.78
N ILE A 217 -40.10 -4.77 2.80
CA ILE A 217 -40.67 -5.58 3.88
C ILE A 217 -40.56 -7.05 3.49
N VAL A 218 -39.81 -7.82 4.25
CA VAL A 218 -39.62 -9.25 4.03
C VAL A 218 -40.73 -10.04 4.72
N PHE A 219 -41.33 -11.00 4.03
CA PHE A 219 -42.39 -11.90 4.51
C PHE A 219 -41.93 -13.35 4.44
N ASN A 220 -42.33 -14.16 5.40
CA ASN A 220 -42.33 -15.61 5.26
C ASN A 220 -43.51 -16.06 4.39
N TYR A 221 -43.39 -17.23 3.77
CA TYR A 221 -44.50 -17.81 3.00
C TYR A 221 -45.79 -17.94 3.85
N GLY A 222 -46.91 -17.40 3.30
CA GLY A 222 -48.21 -17.40 3.99
C GLY A 222 -48.34 -16.40 5.15
N GLU A 223 -47.31 -15.59 5.43
CA GLU A 223 -47.34 -14.59 6.49
C GLU A 223 -48.26 -13.41 6.09
N THR A 224 -48.99 -12.89 7.09
CA THR A 224 -49.79 -11.67 6.94
C THR A 224 -49.21 -10.57 7.82
N LYS A 225 -48.93 -9.39 7.23
CA LYS A 225 -48.56 -8.16 7.95
C LYS A 225 -49.56 -7.05 7.66
N SER A 226 -49.82 -6.22 8.69
CA SER A 226 -50.75 -5.10 8.60
C SER A 226 -50.01 -3.77 8.69
N PHE A 227 -50.40 -2.81 7.86
CA PHE A 227 -49.83 -1.48 7.77
C PHE A 227 -50.92 -0.43 7.99
N THR A 228 -50.62 0.60 8.76
CA THR A 228 -51.54 1.74 8.90
C THR A 228 -51.46 2.60 7.66
N VAL A 229 -52.63 2.98 7.09
CA VAL A 229 -52.72 3.86 5.97
C VAL A 229 -53.35 5.19 6.40
N GLU A 230 -52.61 6.25 6.19
CA GLU A 230 -53.09 7.60 6.45
C GLU A 230 -53.85 8.09 5.19
N MET A 231 -55.13 8.34 5.32
CA MET A 231 -55.98 8.82 4.22
C MET A 231 -56.64 10.15 4.58
N VAL A 232 -56.45 11.17 3.74
CA VAL A 232 -57.08 12.48 3.87
C VAL A 232 -57.69 12.82 2.53
N GLY A 233 -58.97 13.21 2.47
CA GLY A 233 -59.66 13.65 1.25
C GLY A 233 -59.78 12.56 0.17
N VAL A 234 -59.65 11.29 0.53
CA VAL A 234 -59.79 10.14 -0.36
C VAL A 234 -61.26 9.80 -0.50
N ALA A 235 -61.77 9.81 -1.73
CA ALA A 235 -63.14 9.42 -2.07
C ALA A 235 -63.27 7.93 -2.39
N THR A 236 -62.24 7.38 -3.07
CA THR A 236 -62.19 5.97 -3.45
C THR A 236 -60.76 5.46 -3.35
N ALA A 237 -60.57 4.27 -2.79
CA ALA A 237 -59.29 3.59 -2.76
C ALA A 237 -59.42 2.16 -3.30
N MET A 238 -58.51 1.76 -4.17
CA MET A 238 -58.43 0.40 -4.71
C MET A 238 -57.07 -0.18 -4.45
N VAL A 239 -57.03 -1.42 -3.98
CA VAL A 239 -55.75 -2.12 -3.70
C VAL A 239 -55.44 -3.08 -4.83
N THR A 240 -54.20 -3.11 -5.24
CA THR A 240 -53.69 -4.09 -6.20
C THR A 240 -52.49 -4.82 -5.55
N ALA A 241 -52.49 -6.14 -5.70
CA ALA A 241 -51.39 -6.97 -5.31
C ALA A 241 -50.93 -7.81 -6.49
N PRO A 242 -49.64 -8.16 -6.59
CA PRO A 242 -49.11 -9.02 -7.65
C PRO A 242 -49.63 -10.46 -7.52
N GLU A 243 -49.37 -11.25 -8.57
CA GLU A 243 -49.78 -12.65 -8.60
C GLU A 243 -49.22 -13.44 -7.40
N GLY A 244 -50.11 -14.17 -6.74
CA GLY A 244 -49.81 -14.97 -5.54
C GLY A 244 -49.88 -14.20 -4.22
N TRP A 245 -49.82 -12.87 -4.23
CA TRP A 245 -49.98 -12.03 -3.04
C TRP A 245 -51.47 -11.65 -2.86
N ALA A 246 -51.93 -11.55 -1.65
CA ALA A 246 -53.26 -11.00 -1.35
C ALA A 246 -53.11 -9.72 -0.53
N ALA A 247 -53.92 -8.70 -0.87
CA ALA A 247 -53.94 -7.47 -0.10
C ALA A 247 -55.38 -6.97 0.05
N VAL A 248 -55.72 -6.58 1.28
CA VAL A 248 -57.03 -6.06 1.65
C VAL A 248 -56.87 -4.75 2.39
N LEU A 249 -57.56 -3.72 1.97
CA LEU A 249 -57.64 -2.45 2.68
C LEU A 249 -58.98 -2.37 3.41
N ASP A 250 -58.92 -2.32 4.74
CA ASP A 250 -60.08 -2.13 5.59
C ASP A 250 -59.92 -0.81 6.35
N GLU A 251 -60.78 0.15 6.01
CA GLU A 251 -60.71 1.56 6.43
C GLU A 251 -59.31 2.14 6.31
N THR A 252 -58.51 2.10 7.40
CA THR A 252 -57.17 2.64 7.47
C THR A 252 -56.09 1.55 7.66
N THR A 253 -56.42 0.30 7.49
CA THR A 253 -55.50 -0.83 7.66
C THR A 253 -55.34 -1.61 6.36
N LEU A 254 -54.13 -1.62 5.80
CA LEU A 254 -53.72 -2.47 4.69
C LEU A 254 -53.17 -3.77 5.23
N SER A 255 -53.85 -4.90 5.01
CA SER A 255 -53.35 -6.23 5.34
C SER A 255 -52.80 -6.88 4.08
N VAL A 256 -51.53 -7.25 4.10
CA VAL A 256 -50.83 -7.93 3.02
C VAL A 256 -50.46 -9.34 3.41
N THR A 257 -50.82 -10.32 2.60
CA THR A 257 -50.55 -11.75 2.83
C THR A 257 -49.63 -12.26 1.72
N ALA A 258 -48.49 -12.84 2.11
CA ALA A 258 -47.55 -13.48 1.20
C ALA A 258 -48.12 -14.77 0.59
N PRO A 259 -47.65 -15.17 -0.62
CA PRO A 259 -48.05 -16.43 -1.24
C PRO A 259 -47.81 -17.65 -0.32
N ALA A 260 -48.68 -18.64 -0.41
CA ALA A 260 -48.45 -19.93 0.23
C ALA A 260 -47.32 -20.68 -0.48
N GLN A 261 -46.48 -21.39 0.29
CA GLN A 261 -45.40 -22.19 -0.31
C GLN A 261 -46.01 -23.36 -1.09
N THR A 262 -46.07 -23.24 -2.41
CA THR A 262 -46.48 -24.32 -3.32
C THR A 262 -45.33 -24.68 -4.26
N LYS A 263 -45.15 -25.97 -4.55
CA LYS A 263 -44.07 -26.52 -5.38
C LYS A 263 -44.07 -26.06 -6.86
N ALA A 264 -45.00 -25.22 -7.30
CA ALA A 264 -45.32 -25.06 -8.71
C ALA A 264 -45.25 -23.65 -9.30
N VAL A 265 -45.10 -22.58 -8.51
CA VAL A 265 -45.06 -21.21 -9.08
C VAL A 265 -43.99 -20.41 -8.33
N LEU A 266 -42.99 -19.98 -9.07
CA LEU A 266 -42.12 -18.88 -8.67
C LEU A 266 -42.98 -17.58 -8.75
N ALA A 267 -43.62 -17.19 -7.65
CA ALA A 267 -44.10 -15.83 -7.51
C ALA A 267 -42.88 -14.90 -7.60
N ASP A 268 -43.05 -13.72 -8.21
CA ASP A 268 -41.99 -12.70 -8.17
C ASP A 268 -41.62 -12.45 -6.70
N SER A 269 -40.40 -12.80 -6.35
CA SER A 269 -39.94 -12.74 -4.95
C SER A 269 -39.83 -11.30 -4.43
N LYS A 270 -39.84 -10.31 -5.31
CA LYS A 270 -39.80 -8.87 -5.00
C LYS A 270 -40.81 -8.12 -5.84
N THR A 271 -41.69 -7.38 -5.19
CA THR A 271 -42.79 -6.69 -5.90
C THR A 271 -43.37 -5.56 -5.05
N ASP A 272 -44.33 -4.81 -5.66
CA ASP A 272 -45.02 -3.73 -4.97
C ASP A 272 -46.52 -4.10 -4.76
N VAL A 273 -47.02 -3.89 -3.56
CA VAL A 273 -48.43 -3.81 -3.26
C VAL A 273 -48.83 -2.33 -3.27
N CYS A 274 -49.86 -1.99 -4.01
CA CYS A 274 -50.23 -0.60 -4.28
C CYS A 274 -51.65 -0.28 -3.83
N ILE A 275 -51.87 0.95 -3.36
CA ILE A 275 -53.18 1.55 -3.16
C ILE A 275 -53.32 2.71 -4.15
N LEU A 276 -54.25 2.63 -5.09
CA LEU A 276 -54.67 3.76 -5.93
C LEU A 276 -55.78 4.52 -5.18
N ALA A 277 -55.50 5.73 -4.76
CA ALA A 277 -56.46 6.60 -4.09
C ALA A 277 -56.88 7.75 -5.03
N ILE A 278 -58.20 8.08 -5.04
CA ILE A 278 -58.78 9.12 -5.84
C ILE A 278 -59.56 10.07 -4.92
N SER A 279 -59.36 11.38 -5.07
CA SER A 279 -60.09 12.42 -4.33
C SER A 279 -61.44 12.75 -4.99
N ASN A 280 -62.34 13.44 -4.27
CA ASN A 280 -63.57 13.95 -4.83
C ASN A 280 -63.39 14.95 -6.01
N SER A 281 -62.21 15.60 -6.05
CA SER A 281 -61.83 16.54 -7.11
C SER A 281 -61.14 15.87 -8.32
N GLY A 282 -61.03 14.52 -8.32
CA GLY A 282 -60.43 13.75 -9.41
C GLY A 282 -58.89 13.64 -9.36
N PHE A 283 -58.22 14.16 -8.32
CA PHE A 283 -56.81 13.93 -8.11
C PHE A 283 -56.57 12.47 -7.71
N SER A 284 -55.48 11.89 -8.21
CA SER A 284 -55.14 10.51 -7.88
C SER A 284 -53.70 10.42 -7.32
N THR A 285 -53.46 9.46 -6.46
CA THR A 285 -52.16 9.11 -5.95
C THR A 285 -52.02 7.59 -5.77
N ILE A 286 -50.79 7.08 -5.82
CA ILE A 286 -50.49 5.67 -5.57
C ILE A 286 -49.57 5.57 -4.38
N ALA A 287 -50.04 4.94 -3.31
CA ALA A 287 -49.21 4.55 -2.19
C ALA A 287 -48.71 3.12 -2.39
N LYS A 288 -47.44 2.88 -2.12
CA LYS A 288 -46.77 1.59 -2.37
C LYS A 288 -46.10 1.07 -1.11
N VAL A 289 -46.08 -0.23 -0.94
CA VAL A 289 -45.18 -0.95 -0.04
C VAL A 289 -44.45 -2.00 -0.84
N LYS A 290 -43.09 -1.95 -0.77
CA LYS A 290 -42.25 -2.98 -1.38
C LYS A 290 -42.26 -4.21 -0.50
N VAL A 291 -42.58 -5.35 -1.08
CA VAL A 291 -42.65 -6.63 -0.38
C VAL A 291 -41.72 -7.64 -1.05
N SER A 292 -41.10 -8.48 -0.24
CA SER A 292 -40.30 -9.62 -0.70
C SER A 292 -40.58 -10.84 0.13
N LEU A 293 -40.36 -12.02 -0.46
CA LEU A 293 -40.37 -13.29 0.25
C LEU A 293 -39.01 -13.56 0.86
N ASP A 294 -39.00 -14.08 2.08
CA ASP A 294 -37.83 -14.73 2.62
C ASP A 294 -37.68 -16.09 1.93
N ASP A 295 -36.92 -16.07 0.82
CA ASP A 295 -36.59 -17.28 0.05
C ASP A 295 -35.50 -18.13 0.72
N THR A 296 -35.17 -17.86 1.99
CA THR A 296 -34.27 -18.77 2.73
C THR A 296 -34.96 -20.12 2.83
N PRO A 297 -34.44 -21.19 2.18
CA PRO A 297 -35.04 -22.51 2.24
C PRO A 297 -35.12 -22.92 3.70
N VAL A 298 -36.24 -23.46 4.17
CA VAL A 298 -36.30 -24.14 5.47
C VAL A 298 -35.43 -25.39 5.34
N VAL A 299 -34.18 -25.23 5.78
CA VAL A 299 -33.18 -26.27 5.66
C VAL A 299 -33.44 -27.30 6.75
N THR A 300 -33.96 -28.45 6.37
CA THR A 300 -34.18 -29.58 7.27
C THR A 300 -32.92 -30.44 7.45
N GLY A 301 -31.88 -30.23 6.65
CA GLY A 301 -30.57 -30.92 6.70
C GLY A 301 -29.39 -29.96 6.84
N PRO A 302 -28.16 -30.49 6.81
CA PRO A 302 -26.94 -29.66 6.84
C PRO A 302 -26.90 -28.69 5.67
N ALA A 303 -26.63 -27.41 5.96
CA ALA A 303 -26.53 -26.39 4.94
C ALA A 303 -25.46 -25.34 5.24
N ALA A 304 -24.99 -24.68 4.22
CA ALA A 304 -24.06 -23.58 4.30
C ALA A 304 -24.50 -22.39 3.44
N THR A 305 -24.19 -21.20 3.89
CA THR A 305 -24.22 -19.98 3.07
C THR A 305 -22.80 -19.46 2.96
N VAL A 306 -22.38 -19.18 1.73
CA VAL A 306 -21.05 -18.65 1.44
C VAL A 306 -21.22 -17.25 0.86
N THR A 307 -20.48 -16.29 1.41
CA THR A 307 -20.52 -14.89 0.94
C THR A 307 -19.11 -14.39 0.70
N PHE A 308 -18.84 -13.86 -0.48
CA PHE A 308 -17.58 -13.15 -0.73
C PHE A 308 -17.52 -11.88 0.14
N LYS A 309 -16.45 -11.73 0.90
CA LYS A 309 -16.25 -10.58 1.79
C LYS A 309 -15.40 -9.51 1.14
N SER A 310 -14.19 -9.89 0.75
CA SER A 310 -13.22 -8.95 0.20
C SER A 310 -12.09 -9.67 -0.52
N SER A 311 -11.35 -8.89 -1.31
CA SER A 311 -10.00 -9.17 -1.72
C SER A 311 -9.14 -8.03 -1.19
N GLU A 312 -8.43 -8.26 -0.10
CA GLU A 312 -7.60 -7.23 0.54
C GLU A 312 -6.31 -6.98 -0.25
N ALA A 313 -5.80 -8.02 -0.91
CA ALA A 313 -4.60 -7.96 -1.74
C ALA A 313 -4.80 -8.70 -3.07
N CYS A 314 -3.84 -8.58 -3.98
CA CYS A 314 -3.89 -9.22 -5.30
C CYS A 314 -3.74 -10.75 -5.25
N ASN A 315 -3.37 -11.32 -4.10
CA ASN A 315 -3.14 -12.75 -3.90
C ASN A 315 -4.02 -13.37 -2.81
N VAL A 316 -5.04 -12.67 -2.32
CA VAL A 316 -5.92 -13.14 -1.24
C VAL A 316 -7.37 -12.89 -1.59
N VAL A 317 -8.22 -13.91 -1.39
CA VAL A 317 -9.68 -13.79 -1.39
C VAL A 317 -10.21 -14.30 -0.07
N SER A 318 -11.22 -13.60 0.47
CA SER A 318 -11.83 -13.89 1.77
C SER A 318 -13.32 -14.13 1.63
N PHE A 319 -13.81 -15.18 2.27
CA PHE A 319 -15.24 -15.55 2.26
C PHE A 319 -15.75 -15.80 3.68
N GLU A 320 -16.97 -15.37 3.91
CA GLU A 320 -17.71 -15.71 5.13
C GLU A 320 -18.56 -16.97 4.89
N VAL A 321 -18.45 -17.92 5.77
CA VAL A 321 -19.23 -19.15 5.77
C VAL A 321 -20.14 -19.17 7.00
N LYS A 322 -21.44 -19.34 6.79
CA LYS A 322 -22.44 -19.56 7.82
C LYS A 322 -23.03 -20.95 7.64
N LEU A 323 -23.13 -21.69 8.71
CA LEU A 323 -23.68 -23.04 8.72
C LEU A 323 -25.04 -23.08 9.38
N ALA A 324 -25.90 -23.98 8.92
CA ALA A 324 -27.15 -24.37 9.57
C ALA A 324 -27.21 -25.88 9.62
N ASN A 325 -27.54 -26.43 10.78
CA ASN A 325 -27.70 -27.88 11.01
C ASN A 325 -26.51 -28.74 10.55
N ALA A 326 -25.29 -28.21 10.65
CA ALA A 326 -24.06 -28.91 10.27
C ALA A 326 -23.07 -28.88 11.42
N SER A 327 -22.46 -30.03 11.71
CA SER A 327 -21.42 -30.20 12.72
C SER A 327 -20.00 -30.04 12.14
N GLU A 328 -19.84 -30.20 10.84
CA GLU A 328 -18.59 -30.08 10.13
C GLU A 328 -18.84 -29.71 8.66
N PHE A 329 -17.77 -29.33 7.96
CA PHE A 329 -17.83 -29.10 6.52
C PHE A 329 -16.50 -29.42 5.85
N TYR A 330 -16.57 -29.74 4.55
CA TYR A 330 -15.41 -29.74 3.66
C TYR A 330 -15.40 -28.45 2.86
N TYR A 331 -14.21 -27.85 2.66
CA TYR A 331 -14.08 -26.66 1.85
C TYR A 331 -12.99 -26.83 0.79
N LEU A 332 -13.19 -26.21 -0.38
CA LEU A 332 -12.27 -26.24 -1.49
C LEU A 332 -12.25 -24.89 -2.18
N PHE A 333 -11.05 -24.32 -2.31
CA PHE A 333 -10.81 -23.16 -3.15
C PHE A 333 -10.26 -23.60 -4.50
N GLN A 334 -10.82 -23.07 -5.57
CA GLN A 334 -10.28 -23.28 -6.92
C GLN A 334 -10.56 -22.06 -7.80
N LYS A 335 -9.86 -21.95 -8.95
CA LYS A 335 -10.18 -20.91 -9.93
C LYS A 335 -11.58 -21.11 -10.46
N SER A 336 -12.35 -20.03 -10.59
CA SER A 336 -13.77 -20.11 -11.01
C SER A 336 -13.96 -20.66 -12.43
N ALA A 337 -12.90 -20.69 -13.24
CA ALA A 337 -12.89 -21.30 -14.58
C ALA A 337 -12.79 -22.83 -14.55
N GLU A 338 -12.43 -23.43 -13.41
CA GLU A 338 -12.34 -24.88 -13.25
C GLU A 338 -13.74 -25.48 -13.05
N THR A 339 -13.87 -26.76 -13.36
CA THR A 339 -15.13 -27.49 -13.19
C THR A 339 -15.51 -27.55 -11.71
N ALA A 340 -16.76 -27.19 -11.39
CA ALA A 340 -17.28 -27.26 -10.02
C ALA A 340 -17.17 -28.69 -9.46
N PRO A 341 -16.71 -28.86 -8.21
CA PRO A 341 -16.57 -30.18 -7.60
C PRO A 341 -17.92 -30.79 -7.27
N ASP A 342 -18.02 -32.09 -7.39
CA ASP A 342 -19.11 -32.88 -6.79
C ASP A 342 -18.81 -33.24 -5.32
N ALA A 343 -19.75 -33.85 -4.62
CA ALA A 343 -19.58 -34.22 -3.21
C ALA A 343 -18.41 -35.19 -2.98
N ALA A 344 -18.14 -36.09 -3.93
CA ALA A 344 -17.02 -37.02 -3.84
C ALA A 344 -15.67 -36.29 -3.99
N ALA A 345 -15.58 -35.33 -4.90
CA ALA A 345 -14.40 -34.47 -5.07
C ALA A 345 -14.21 -33.60 -3.81
N MET A 346 -15.27 -33.05 -3.21
CA MET A 346 -15.18 -32.26 -1.98
C MET A 346 -14.60 -33.06 -0.81
N THR A 347 -15.04 -34.30 -0.62
CA THR A 347 -14.52 -35.15 0.46
C THR A 347 -13.10 -35.68 0.21
N THR A 348 -12.68 -35.77 -1.04
CA THR A 348 -11.35 -36.31 -1.41
C THR A 348 -10.28 -35.23 -1.49
N LYS A 349 -10.60 -34.05 -2.05
CA LYS A 349 -9.67 -32.95 -2.33
C LYS A 349 -9.84 -31.76 -1.38
N GLY A 350 -11.03 -31.62 -0.78
CA GLY A 350 -11.33 -30.52 0.14
C GLY A 350 -10.68 -30.73 1.50
N GLU A 351 -10.43 -29.63 2.18
CA GLU A 351 -10.00 -29.63 3.57
C GLU A 351 -11.21 -29.75 4.50
N LYS A 352 -11.07 -30.53 5.57
CA LYS A 352 -12.13 -30.76 6.54
C LYS A 352 -12.04 -29.77 7.69
N TRP A 353 -13.15 -29.14 8.03
CA TRP A 353 -13.30 -28.22 9.16
C TRP A 353 -14.33 -28.75 10.15
N ASN A 354 -13.94 -28.84 11.42
CA ASN A 354 -14.81 -29.34 12.47
C ASN A 354 -15.32 -28.17 13.35
N VAL A 355 -16.65 -28.00 13.38
CA VAL A 355 -17.29 -26.86 14.07
C VAL A 355 -17.27 -27.03 15.60
N SER A 356 -17.20 -28.27 16.12
CA SER A 356 -17.20 -28.53 17.56
C SER A 356 -15.98 -27.99 18.32
N THR A 357 -14.91 -27.66 17.61
CA THR A 357 -13.66 -27.15 18.20
C THR A 357 -13.46 -25.65 18.01
N GLN A 358 -14.40 -24.96 17.34
CA GLN A 358 -14.29 -23.55 16.97
C GLN A 358 -15.51 -22.76 17.44
N ALA A 359 -15.40 -21.45 17.58
CA ALA A 359 -16.47 -20.58 18.06
C ALA A 359 -17.75 -20.70 17.20
N ILE A 360 -18.92 -20.72 17.85
CA ILE A 360 -20.23 -20.67 17.18
C ILE A 360 -20.38 -19.26 16.58
N GLY A 361 -20.26 -19.15 15.25
CA GLY A 361 -20.41 -17.88 14.52
C GLY A 361 -20.00 -18.02 13.06
N PRO A 362 -20.13 -16.96 12.27
CA PRO A 362 -19.61 -16.94 10.90
C PRO A 362 -18.11 -17.19 10.89
N THR A 363 -17.67 -18.12 10.04
CA THR A 363 -16.25 -18.46 9.87
C THR A 363 -15.71 -17.72 8.65
N ILE A 364 -14.55 -17.07 8.79
CA ILE A 364 -13.85 -16.47 7.64
C ILE A 364 -12.80 -17.45 7.11
N LEU A 365 -12.92 -17.80 5.86
CA LEU A 365 -11.94 -18.61 5.14
C LEU A 365 -11.22 -17.75 4.10
N ASN A 366 -9.90 -17.85 4.10
CA ASN A 366 -9.03 -17.12 3.18
C ASN A 366 -8.28 -18.10 2.27
N SER A 367 -8.27 -17.84 0.98
CA SER A 367 -7.31 -18.46 0.07
C SER A 367 -6.17 -17.49 -0.16
N THR A 368 -4.95 -17.98 -0.02
CA THR A 368 -3.71 -17.21 -0.17
C THR A 368 -2.91 -17.71 -1.37
N ASN A 369 -1.96 -16.91 -1.84
CA ASN A 369 -1.19 -17.19 -3.06
C ASN A 369 -2.05 -17.32 -4.31
N CYS A 370 -3.16 -16.62 -4.34
CA CYS A 370 -3.98 -16.46 -5.53
C CYS A 370 -3.24 -15.65 -6.61
N GLU A 371 -3.63 -15.83 -7.85
CA GLU A 371 -3.14 -15.01 -8.97
C GLU A 371 -3.90 -13.66 -9.00
N PRO A 372 -3.25 -12.56 -9.39
CA PRO A 372 -3.91 -11.27 -9.57
C PRO A 372 -5.04 -11.31 -10.61
N GLU A 373 -6.05 -10.45 -10.42
CA GLU A 373 -7.20 -10.29 -11.33
C GLU A 373 -7.89 -11.60 -11.73
N THR A 374 -7.79 -12.60 -10.86
CA THR A 374 -8.29 -13.96 -11.10
C THR A 374 -9.47 -14.24 -10.18
N SER A 375 -10.53 -14.80 -10.76
CA SER A 375 -11.73 -15.20 -10.00
C SER A 375 -11.52 -16.57 -9.36
N TYR A 376 -11.77 -16.67 -8.07
CA TYR A 376 -11.74 -17.87 -7.26
C TYR A 376 -13.10 -18.16 -6.68
N THR A 377 -13.46 -19.43 -6.59
CA THR A 377 -14.70 -19.90 -5.98
C THR A 377 -14.37 -20.74 -4.75
N LEU A 378 -15.00 -20.40 -3.63
CA LEU A 378 -15.03 -21.25 -2.44
C LEU A 378 -16.26 -22.15 -2.52
N TYR A 379 -16.05 -23.45 -2.43
CA TYR A 379 -17.09 -24.46 -2.31
C TYR A 379 -17.11 -25.00 -0.88
N ILE A 380 -18.31 -25.17 -0.34
CA ILE A 380 -18.56 -25.72 1.01
C ILE A 380 -19.53 -26.88 0.90
N LEU A 381 -19.13 -28.05 1.37
CA LEU A 381 -20.03 -29.19 1.58
C LEU A 381 -20.31 -29.34 3.08
N PRO A 382 -21.49 -28.89 3.57
CA PRO A 382 -21.85 -29.04 4.97
C PRO A 382 -22.25 -30.47 5.29
N VAL A 383 -21.87 -30.95 6.47
CA VAL A 383 -22.10 -32.33 6.91
C VAL A 383 -22.56 -32.35 8.38
N ASP A 384 -23.50 -33.25 8.70
CA ASP A 384 -23.91 -33.60 10.07
C ASP A 384 -23.96 -35.12 10.22
N GLY A 385 -22.98 -35.71 10.90
CA GLY A 385 -22.79 -37.15 10.96
C GLY A 385 -22.56 -37.72 9.54
N ASP A 386 -23.44 -38.64 9.12
CA ASP A 386 -23.40 -39.25 7.80
C ASP A 386 -24.24 -38.50 6.75
N VAL A 387 -24.92 -37.43 7.13
CA VAL A 387 -25.80 -36.67 6.24
C VAL A 387 -25.02 -35.53 5.60
N GLN A 388 -24.96 -35.51 4.26
CA GLN A 388 -24.36 -34.41 3.47
C GLN A 388 -25.46 -33.47 2.98
N GLY A 389 -25.18 -32.17 3.06
CA GLY A 389 -26.04 -31.14 2.47
C GLY A 389 -25.68 -30.81 1.03
N ALA A 390 -26.36 -29.86 0.45
CA ALA A 390 -26.02 -29.34 -0.86
C ALA A 390 -24.70 -28.51 -0.81
N ILE A 391 -23.89 -28.61 -1.85
CA ILE A 391 -22.69 -27.78 -1.98
C ILE A 391 -23.12 -26.31 -2.16
N ALA A 392 -22.68 -25.46 -1.24
CA ALA A 392 -22.82 -24.02 -1.33
C ALA A 392 -21.53 -23.40 -1.90
N SER A 393 -21.64 -22.34 -2.66
CA SER A 393 -20.45 -21.65 -3.21
C SER A 393 -20.67 -20.15 -3.41
N ALA A 394 -19.55 -19.44 -3.41
CA ALA A 394 -19.50 -18.04 -3.84
C ALA A 394 -18.17 -17.79 -4.55
N SER A 395 -18.17 -16.83 -5.48
CA SER A 395 -16.98 -16.44 -6.23
C SER A 395 -16.56 -15.02 -5.88
N GLY A 396 -15.24 -14.80 -5.89
CA GLY A 396 -14.64 -13.47 -5.70
C GLY A 396 -13.40 -13.33 -6.56
N THR A 397 -13.09 -12.10 -6.95
CA THR A 397 -11.95 -11.81 -7.82
C THR A 397 -10.88 -11.06 -7.01
N THR A 398 -9.63 -11.48 -7.15
CA THR A 398 -8.46 -10.80 -6.57
C THR A 398 -8.27 -9.42 -7.19
N LYS A 399 -7.65 -8.52 -6.41
CA LYS A 399 -7.23 -7.20 -6.93
C LYS A 399 -6.15 -7.33 -8.00
N ALA A 400 -5.93 -6.26 -8.76
CA ALA A 400 -4.76 -6.15 -9.63
C ALA A 400 -3.46 -6.14 -8.80
N ALA A 401 -2.39 -6.66 -9.36
CA ALA A 401 -1.06 -6.52 -8.79
C ALA A 401 -0.58 -5.06 -8.87
N THR A 402 0.29 -4.68 -7.95
CA THR A 402 0.90 -3.35 -7.87
C THR A 402 2.43 -3.43 -7.87
N GLY A 403 3.12 -2.32 -8.00
CA GLY A 403 4.56 -2.20 -7.84
C GLY A 403 5.39 -3.11 -8.76
N LEU A 404 6.51 -3.61 -8.23
CA LEU A 404 7.39 -4.53 -8.96
C LEU A 404 6.71 -5.87 -9.26
N TYR A 405 5.82 -6.34 -8.38
CA TYR A 405 5.08 -7.56 -8.60
C TYR A 405 4.16 -7.47 -9.82
N ALA A 406 3.52 -6.32 -10.04
CA ALA A 406 2.72 -6.09 -11.25
C ALA A 406 3.57 -6.18 -12.52
N ARG A 407 4.75 -5.57 -12.53
CA ARG A 407 5.68 -5.62 -13.65
C ARG A 407 6.13 -7.05 -13.95
N TYR A 408 6.54 -7.78 -12.90
CA TYR A 408 6.86 -9.21 -13.01
C TYR A 408 5.66 -10.02 -13.52
N TRP A 409 4.46 -9.77 -12.96
CA TRP A 409 3.25 -10.49 -13.33
C TRP A 409 2.87 -10.26 -14.79
N ASN A 410 3.11 -9.07 -15.31
CA ASN A 410 2.89 -8.68 -16.70
C ASN A 410 3.97 -9.18 -17.66
N GLY A 411 4.98 -9.92 -17.17
CA GLY A 411 6.02 -10.53 -17.97
C GLY A 411 7.23 -9.64 -18.25
N GLU A 412 7.38 -8.52 -17.51
CA GLU A 412 8.59 -7.70 -17.61
C GLU A 412 9.79 -8.41 -16.96
N GLU A 413 10.97 -8.12 -17.50
CA GLU A 413 12.24 -8.50 -16.88
C GLU A 413 12.66 -7.42 -15.89
N LEU A 414 12.87 -7.82 -14.63
CA LEU A 414 13.35 -6.97 -13.55
C LEU A 414 14.83 -7.24 -13.28
N THR A 415 15.60 -6.22 -12.95
CA THR A 415 16.96 -6.40 -12.41
C THR A 415 16.91 -6.22 -10.91
N ILE A 416 17.21 -7.26 -10.14
CA ILE A 416 17.18 -7.28 -8.67
C ILE A 416 18.50 -7.87 -8.17
N GLY A 417 19.27 -7.09 -7.42
CA GLY A 417 20.58 -7.56 -6.89
C GLY A 417 21.53 -8.03 -8.01
N GLY A 418 21.47 -7.40 -9.17
CA GLY A 418 22.31 -7.74 -10.32
C GLY A 418 21.88 -8.96 -11.13
N VAL A 419 20.76 -9.63 -10.77
CA VAL A 419 20.20 -10.75 -11.52
C VAL A 419 18.94 -10.37 -12.27
N THR A 420 18.70 -10.99 -13.42
CA THR A 420 17.47 -10.83 -14.20
C THR A 420 16.37 -11.74 -13.63
N VAL A 421 15.30 -11.14 -13.14
CA VAL A 421 14.13 -11.82 -12.57
C VAL A 421 12.95 -11.65 -13.51
N SER A 422 12.41 -12.76 -13.98
CA SER A 422 11.21 -12.80 -14.83
C SER A 422 10.47 -14.11 -14.61
N LYS A 423 9.26 -14.25 -15.17
CA LYS A 423 8.51 -15.52 -15.15
C LYS A 423 9.26 -16.68 -15.84
N THR A 424 10.19 -16.37 -16.71
CA THR A 424 11.01 -17.39 -17.41
C THR A 424 12.19 -17.83 -16.56
N THR A 425 12.91 -16.88 -15.95
CA THR A 425 14.11 -17.19 -15.15
C THR A 425 13.77 -17.60 -13.73
N HIS A 426 12.71 -17.03 -13.16
CA HIS A 426 12.24 -17.27 -11.78
C HIS A 426 10.71 -17.45 -11.79
N PRO A 427 10.20 -18.63 -12.21
CA PRO A 427 8.76 -18.85 -12.40
C PRO A 427 7.96 -18.88 -11.09
N THR A 428 8.63 -19.07 -9.96
CA THR A 428 7.99 -19.11 -8.64
C THR A 428 8.14 -17.77 -7.95
N ALA A 429 7.01 -17.08 -7.76
CA ALA A 429 6.98 -15.79 -7.07
C ALA A 429 5.85 -15.75 -6.04
N TYR A 430 6.09 -15.02 -4.97
CA TYR A 430 5.18 -14.81 -3.86
C TYR A 430 5.00 -13.31 -3.61
N TYR A 431 3.79 -12.93 -3.26
CA TYR A 431 3.47 -11.56 -2.86
C TYR A 431 3.08 -11.53 -1.38
N ILE A 432 3.67 -10.63 -0.61
CA ILE A 432 3.45 -10.48 0.82
C ILE A 432 2.90 -9.07 1.11
N SER A 433 1.75 -9.00 1.79
CA SER A 433 1.09 -7.77 2.22
C SER A 433 0.43 -7.96 3.59
N ASN A 434 -0.14 -6.91 4.16
CA ASN A 434 -0.86 -6.95 5.44
C ASN A 434 -2.20 -7.72 5.42
N ALA A 435 -2.61 -8.26 4.29
CA ALA A 435 -3.85 -9.05 4.19
C ALA A 435 -3.82 -10.36 4.99
N MET A 436 -2.66 -10.75 5.53
CA MET A 436 -2.47 -11.95 6.34
C MET A 436 -1.81 -11.61 7.67
N SER A 437 -2.15 -12.34 8.73
CA SER A 437 -1.67 -12.06 10.08
C SER A 437 -0.19 -12.39 10.33
N ILE A 438 0.37 -13.37 9.61
CA ILE A 438 1.79 -13.75 9.68
C ILE A 438 2.25 -14.14 8.28
N GLN A 439 3.39 -13.60 7.87
CA GLN A 439 3.97 -13.81 6.55
C GLN A 439 5.30 -14.52 6.68
N PHE A 440 5.41 -15.74 6.12
CA PHE A 440 6.65 -16.50 6.15
C PHE A 440 7.31 -16.60 4.79
N ILE A 441 8.57 -16.18 4.72
CA ILE A 441 9.47 -16.50 3.62
C ILE A 441 10.08 -17.87 3.92
N SER A 442 9.58 -18.94 3.30
CA SER A 442 9.90 -20.31 3.71
C SER A 442 10.22 -21.27 2.58
N LYS A 443 10.07 -20.87 1.34
CA LYS A 443 10.29 -21.70 0.13
C LYS A 443 11.23 -20.99 -0.85
N PRO A 444 11.90 -21.71 -1.74
CA PRO A 444 12.64 -21.11 -2.86
C PRO A 444 11.72 -20.24 -3.73
N GLY A 445 12.23 -19.13 -4.25
CA GLY A 445 11.51 -18.23 -5.16
C GLY A 445 11.72 -16.75 -4.87
N VAL A 446 10.98 -15.91 -5.58
CA VAL A 446 11.03 -14.45 -5.45
C VAL A 446 9.89 -13.96 -4.57
N TYR A 447 10.19 -13.20 -3.56
CA TYR A 447 9.22 -12.60 -2.63
C TYR A 447 9.16 -11.10 -2.83
N PHE A 448 8.01 -10.64 -3.29
CA PHE A 448 7.68 -9.22 -3.39
C PHE A 448 6.94 -8.80 -2.11
N VAL A 449 7.60 -8.03 -1.27
CA VAL A 449 7.10 -7.63 0.04
C VAL A 449 6.62 -6.19 0.00
N GLU A 450 5.36 -5.94 0.36
CA GLU A 450 4.87 -4.56 0.47
C GLU A 450 5.64 -3.78 1.53
N PRO A 451 5.96 -2.50 1.27
CA PRO A 451 6.72 -1.68 2.22
C PRO A 451 6.04 -1.53 3.59
N ASP A 452 4.72 -1.56 3.63
CA ASP A 452 3.91 -1.46 4.84
C ASP A 452 3.57 -2.82 5.47
N ALA A 453 4.04 -3.93 4.88
CA ALA A 453 3.82 -5.26 5.44
C ALA A 453 4.50 -5.39 6.80
N THR A 454 3.74 -5.88 7.79
CA THR A 454 4.18 -6.10 9.16
C THR A 454 4.38 -7.59 9.44
N ASP A 455 5.21 -7.91 10.43
CA ASP A 455 5.45 -9.27 10.91
C ASP A 455 5.96 -10.27 9.84
N VAL A 456 6.63 -9.79 8.81
CA VAL A 456 7.24 -10.65 7.79
C VAL A 456 8.46 -11.34 8.38
N GLU A 457 8.40 -12.66 8.49
CA GLU A 457 9.48 -13.47 9.04
C GLU A 457 10.09 -14.41 8.00
N ILE A 458 11.41 -14.47 7.97
CA ILE A 458 12.15 -15.39 7.10
C ILE A 458 12.57 -16.63 7.86
N ASN A 459 12.26 -17.81 7.33
CA ASN A 459 12.62 -19.08 7.95
C ASN A 459 14.09 -19.41 7.76
N SER A 460 14.65 -20.11 8.72
CA SER A 460 16.02 -20.64 8.64
C SER A 460 16.08 -21.88 7.77
N GLY A 461 17.23 -22.12 7.15
CA GLY A 461 17.43 -23.26 6.26
C GLY A 461 16.85 -23.08 4.85
N ILE A 462 16.65 -21.82 4.44
CA ILE A 462 16.15 -21.50 3.07
C ILE A 462 17.29 -21.46 2.05
N GLN A 463 16.92 -21.62 0.78
CA GLN A 463 17.85 -21.61 -0.36
C GLN A 463 17.16 -20.99 -1.58
N ASN A 464 17.93 -20.45 -2.51
CA ASN A 464 17.44 -19.89 -3.78
C ASN A 464 16.29 -18.88 -3.57
N VAL A 465 16.54 -17.87 -2.74
CA VAL A 465 15.53 -16.87 -2.36
C VAL A 465 15.98 -15.48 -2.75
N ILE A 466 15.09 -14.77 -3.39
CA ILE A 466 15.18 -13.34 -3.66
C ILE A 466 14.06 -12.65 -2.90
N VAL A 467 14.40 -11.70 -2.02
CA VAL A 467 13.43 -10.89 -1.26
C VAL A 467 13.58 -9.45 -1.71
N VAL A 468 12.51 -8.87 -2.19
CA VAL A 468 12.52 -7.49 -2.68
C VAL A 468 11.30 -6.72 -2.19
N SER A 469 11.48 -5.45 -1.83
CA SER A 469 10.35 -4.57 -1.58
C SER A 469 9.54 -4.39 -2.87
N ASN A 470 8.23 -4.47 -2.76
CA ASN A 470 7.35 -4.25 -3.91
C ASN A 470 7.23 -2.78 -4.32
N GLY A 471 7.64 -1.84 -3.46
CA GLY A 471 7.60 -0.39 -3.68
C GLY A 471 8.97 0.26 -3.58
N ASP A 472 8.98 1.59 -3.59
CA ASP A 472 10.21 2.40 -3.58
C ASP A 472 10.86 2.46 -2.20
N SER A 473 10.10 2.33 -1.11
CA SER A 473 10.64 2.30 0.24
C SER A 473 10.98 0.88 0.68
N ARG A 474 11.91 0.76 1.64
CA ARG A 474 12.33 -0.54 2.18
C ARG A 474 11.19 -1.23 2.91
N ALA A 475 10.95 -2.49 2.58
CA ALA A 475 10.09 -3.37 3.36
C ALA A 475 10.84 -3.93 4.58
N SER A 476 10.10 -4.31 5.62
CA SER A 476 10.67 -4.86 6.84
C SER A 476 10.57 -6.38 6.88
N VAL A 477 11.71 -7.05 7.09
CA VAL A 477 11.78 -8.51 7.25
C VAL A 477 12.58 -8.82 8.51
N ARG A 478 12.11 -9.77 9.30
CA ARG A 478 12.74 -10.15 10.55
C ARG A 478 13.04 -11.64 10.65
N ARG A 479 13.94 -11.96 11.56
CA ARG A 479 14.18 -13.33 12.05
C ARG A 479 14.39 -13.29 13.55
N SER A 480 13.71 -14.17 14.29
CA SER A 480 13.81 -14.25 15.76
C SER A 480 15.17 -14.80 16.27
N SER A 481 15.91 -15.49 15.40
CA SER A 481 17.23 -16.09 15.69
C SER A 481 18.18 -15.89 14.51
N GLN A 482 19.32 -16.59 14.51
CA GLN A 482 20.21 -16.59 13.35
C GLN A 482 19.47 -17.04 12.09
N LEU A 483 19.63 -16.30 11.00
CA LEU A 483 19.18 -16.73 9.68
C LEU A 483 20.23 -17.67 9.07
N ALA A 484 19.95 -18.97 9.03
CA ALA A 484 20.77 -19.91 8.29
C ALA A 484 20.29 -20.03 6.84
N ILE A 485 21.20 -19.79 5.91
CA ILE A 485 21.02 -20.01 4.48
C ILE A 485 21.59 -21.38 4.17
N LYS A 486 20.85 -22.22 3.45
CA LYS A 486 21.27 -23.58 3.15
C LYS A 486 21.97 -23.63 1.80
N ALA A 487 23.21 -24.11 1.78
CA ALA A 487 23.91 -24.44 0.54
C ALA A 487 23.49 -25.83 0.03
N THR A 488 23.21 -25.93 -1.26
CA THR A 488 22.85 -27.17 -1.96
C THR A 488 23.71 -27.34 -3.20
N GLU A 489 23.55 -28.46 -3.91
CA GLU A 489 24.20 -28.68 -5.19
C GLU A 489 23.42 -27.94 -6.28
N GLY A 490 24.05 -26.95 -6.92
CA GLY A 490 23.43 -26.16 -7.99
C GLY A 490 23.68 -24.65 -7.82
N GLU A 491 22.98 -23.85 -8.58
CA GLU A 491 23.05 -22.39 -8.52
C GLU A 491 22.30 -21.87 -7.28
N ASP A 492 23.04 -21.66 -6.19
CA ASP A 492 22.47 -21.11 -4.96
C ASP A 492 22.58 -19.59 -4.96
N SER A 493 21.45 -18.91 -4.78
CA SER A 493 21.40 -17.46 -4.63
C SER A 493 20.61 -17.06 -3.40
N PHE A 494 21.11 -16.04 -2.72
CA PHE A 494 20.39 -15.34 -1.64
C PHE A 494 20.51 -13.84 -1.84
N ILE A 495 19.41 -13.21 -2.18
CA ILE A 495 19.37 -11.79 -2.55
C ILE A 495 18.32 -11.07 -1.70
N MET A 496 18.70 -9.94 -1.13
CA MET A 496 17.76 -8.97 -0.57
C MET A 496 17.93 -7.63 -1.27
N SER A 497 16.85 -7.04 -1.72
CA SER A 497 16.85 -5.72 -2.36
C SER A 497 15.76 -4.84 -1.77
N ASN A 498 16.14 -3.63 -1.34
CA ASN A 498 15.25 -2.66 -0.71
C ASN A 498 14.56 -3.19 0.56
N ILE A 499 15.33 -3.84 1.47
CA ILE A 499 14.84 -4.50 2.68
C ILE A 499 15.53 -3.93 3.93
N ASN A 500 14.76 -3.66 4.99
CA ASN A 500 15.26 -3.52 6.35
C ASN A 500 15.18 -4.89 7.04
N PHE A 501 16.33 -5.48 7.34
CA PHE A 501 16.39 -6.77 8.00
C PHE A 501 16.80 -6.64 9.46
N THR A 502 16.02 -7.26 10.35
CA THR A 502 16.28 -7.28 11.79
C THR A 502 16.39 -8.71 12.31
N THR A 503 17.21 -8.88 13.36
CA THR A 503 17.38 -10.17 14.02
C THR A 503 17.08 -10.08 15.50
N GLY A 504 16.49 -11.14 16.06
CA GLY A 504 16.40 -11.35 17.51
C GLY A 504 17.61 -12.07 18.10
N GLN A 505 18.60 -12.43 17.26
CA GLN A 505 19.84 -13.05 17.71
C GLN A 505 20.65 -12.07 18.59
N THR A 506 21.18 -12.56 19.69
CA THR A 506 21.92 -11.72 20.66
C THR A 506 23.41 -12.07 20.77
N THR A 507 23.85 -13.18 20.20
CA THR A 507 25.27 -13.64 20.23
C THR A 507 25.61 -14.39 18.94
N GLY A 508 26.88 -14.38 18.57
CA GLY A 508 27.39 -15.17 17.44
C GLY A 508 27.30 -14.46 16.10
N ASN A 509 26.44 -14.92 15.22
CA ASN A 509 26.32 -14.38 13.86
C ASN A 509 24.86 -14.07 13.54
N MET A 510 24.62 -12.96 12.84
CA MET A 510 23.29 -12.58 12.37
C MET A 510 22.80 -13.50 11.25
N LEU A 511 23.66 -13.78 10.28
CA LEU A 511 23.43 -14.72 9.19
C LEU A 511 24.49 -15.83 9.20
N GLY A 512 24.16 -16.98 8.65
CA GLY A 512 25.12 -18.08 8.44
C GLY A 512 24.81 -18.85 7.18
N VAL A 513 25.84 -19.40 6.52
CA VAL A 513 25.68 -20.35 5.43
C VAL A 513 26.01 -21.73 5.94
N ASN A 514 25.02 -22.61 5.96
CA ASN A 514 25.12 -23.97 6.46
C ASN A 514 24.77 -24.96 5.34
N GLY A 515 25.28 -26.20 5.43
CA GLY A 515 24.96 -27.25 4.46
C GLY A 515 25.43 -28.61 4.96
N ASP A 516 25.56 -29.57 4.06
CA ASP A 516 26.09 -30.90 4.36
C ASP A 516 27.62 -30.84 4.49
N GLU A 517 28.13 -31.00 5.70
CA GLU A 517 29.57 -30.89 6.02
C GLU A 517 30.44 -31.88 5.21
N ALA A 518 29.86 -32.93 4.65
CA ALA A 518 30.56 -33.91 3.80
C ALA A 518 30.81 -33.43 2.36
N LYS A 519 30.24 -32.30 1.96
CA LYS A 519 30.29 -31.81 0.59
C LYS A 519 30.94 -30.44 0.47
N THR A 520 31.81 -30.27 -0.50
CA THR A 520 32.48 -29.00 -0.81
C THR A 520 31.64 -28.19 -1.82
N TYR A 521 30.56 -27.58 -1.37
CA TYR A 521 29.78 -26.67 -2.24
C TYR A 521 30.38 -25.28 -2.25
N VAL A 522 30.14 -24.57 -3.35
CA VAL A 522 30.29 -23.12 -3.44
C VAL A 522 28.89 -22.51 -3.50
N PHE A 523 28.56 -21.64 -2.56
CA PHE A 523 27.34 -20.83 -2.64
C PHE A 523 27.60 -19.72 -3.67
N GLU A 524 26.88 -19.73 -4.78
CA GLU A 524 27.22 -18.93 -5.97
C GLU A 524 27.14 -17.44 -5.68
N ASN A 525 26.04 -16.94 -5.10
CA ASN A 525 25.80 -15.54 -4.96
C ASN A 525 25.01 -15.14 -3.71
N ILE A 526 25.58 -14.24 -2.91
CA ILE A 526 24.91 -13.56 -1.80
C ILE A 526 24.98 -12.07 -2.07
N TYR A 527 23.83 -11.41 -2.19
CA TYR A 527 23.80 -10.02 -2.58
C TYR A 527 22.74 -9.19 -1.83
N PHE A 528 23.15 -8.04 -1.35
CA PHE A 528 22.29 -7.08 -0.65
C PHE A 528 22.36 -5.74 -1.37
N GLU A 529 21.21 -5.23 -1.77
CA GLU A 529 21.08 -3.96 -2.49
C GLU A 529 20.08 -3.04 -1.80
N ASN A 530 20.47 -1.81 -1.53
CA ASN A 530 19.63 -0.82 -0.85
C ASN A 530 18.99 -1.36 0.44
N CYS A 531 19.72 -2.13 1.24
CA CYS A 531 19.22 -2.75 2.46
C CYS A 531 19.66 -1.98 3.72
N GLY A 532 18.83 -2.05 4.76
CA GLY A 532 19.12 -1.58 6.10
C GLY A 532 19.35 -2.76 7.05
N PHE A 533 20.44 -2.73 7.80
CA PHE A 533 20.80 -3.74 8.78
C PHE A 533 21.14 -3.11 10.12
N GLU A 534 20.64 -3.71 11.19
CA GLU A 534 21.11 -3.42 12.55
C GLU A 534 21.84 -4.65 13.09
N VAL A 535 23.16 -4.56 13.18
CA VAL A 535 24.00 -5.67 13.66
C VAL A 535 24.17 -5.53 15.17
N PRO A 536 23.73 -6.50 15.96
CA PRO A 536 23.83 -6.45 17.40
C PRO A 536 25.30 -6.41 17.87
N LYS A 537 25.50 -5.95 19.10
CA LYS A 537 26.82 -5.86 19.73
C LYS A 537 27.54 -7.21 19.75
N ASP A 538 28.87 -7.19 19.52
CA ASP A 538 29.74 -8.35 19.57
C ASP A 538 29.37 -9.50 18.62
N MET A 539 28.77 -9.15 17.45
CA MET A 539 28.33 -10.14 16.45
C MET A 539 28.97 -9.89 15.09
N ASN A 540 29.20 -10.98 14.37
CA ASN A 540 29.44 -10.87 12.93
C ASN A 540 28.11 -10.72 12.19
N PHE A 541 28.11 -9.99 11.08
CA PHE A 541 26.96 -9.94 10.19
C PHE A 541 26.70 -11.32 9.56
N MET A 542 27.74 -11.95 8.99
CA MET A 542 27.64 -13.28 8.39
C MET A 542 28.85 -14.16 8.69
N TYR A 543 28.59 -15.42 8.97
CA TYR A 543 29.60 -16.47 9.08
C TYR A 543 29.24 -17.61 8.11
N SER A 544 30.26 -18.10 7.36
CA SER A 544 30.10 -19.23 6.45
C SER A 544 31.10 -20.32 6.67
N THR A 545 30.60 -21.55 6.79
CA THR A 545 31.44 -22.77 6.74
C THR A 545 31.65 -23.26 5.31
N TYR A 546 30.98 -22.63 4.35
CA TYR A 546 31.03 -22.91 2.91
C TYR A 546 31.71 -21.78 2.17
N ASN A 547 32.23 -22.10 1.01
CA ASN A 547 32.77 -21.14 0.08
C ASN A 547 31.63 -20.32 -0.54
N ILE A 548 31.87 -19.04 -0.77
CA ILE A 548 30.97 -18.12 -1.42
C ILE A 548 31.64 -17.59 -2.68
N GLY A 549 31.06 -17.80 -3.84
CA GLY A 549 31.61 -17.35 -5.12
C GLY A 549 31.58 -15.84 -5.24
N SER A 550 30.42 -15.24 -4.95
CA SER A 550 30.21 -13.79 -5.00
C SER A 550 29.48 -13.30 -3.75
N PHE A 551 30.00 -12.23 -3.16
CA PHE A 551 29.35 -11.52 -2.06
C PHE A 551 29.30 -10.04 -2.36
N GLY A 552 28.11 -9.44 -2.29
CA GLY A 552 27.89 -8.03 -2.58
C GLY A 552 27.03 -7.32 -1.52
N MET A 553 27.43 -6.10 -1.19
CA MET A 553 26.61 -5.11 -0.49
C MET A 553 26.71 -3.79 -1.27
N VAL A 554 25.59 -3.32 -1.78
CA VAL A 554 25.51 -2.09 -2.58
C VAL A 554 24.39 -1.21 -2.04
N ASP A 555 24.66 0.07 -1.85
CA ASP A 555 23.70 1.05 -1.35
C ASP A 555 23.10 0.73 0.03
N CYS A 556 23.79 -0.06 0.85
CA CYS A 556 23.29 -0.51 2.14
C CYS A 556 23.66 0.42 3.28
N ASP A 557 22.80 0.46 4.32
CA ASP A 557 23.02 1.14 5.58
C ASP A 557 23.21 0.09 6.68
N ILE A 558 24.40 0.05 7.27
CA ILE A 558 24.78 -0.93 8.28
C ILE A 558 25.01 -0.22 9.61
N LYS A 559 24.02 -0.29 10.48
CA LYS A 559 24.06 0.21 11.83
C LYS A 559 24.77 -0.78 12.73
N LEU A 560 25.80 -0.34 13.40
CA LEU A 560 26.67 -1.12 14.26
C LEU A 560 26.63 -0.55 15.69
N GLN A 561 27.04 -1.38 16.66
CA GLN A 561 27.17 -0.99 18.05
C GLN A 561 28.63 -1.15 18.48
N ALA A 562 29.09 -0.33 19.44
CA ALA A 562 30.42 -0.43 19.99
C ALA A 562 30.61 -1.82 20.63
N ASN A 563 31.71 -2.49 20.27
CA ASN A 563 32.02 -3.83 20.75
C ASN A 563 32.71 -3.83 22.12
N SER A 564 32.70 -5.00 22.78
CA SER A 564 33.55 -5.25 23.93
C SER A 564 35.03 -5.37 23.51
N GLU A 565 35.93 -5.15 24.45
CA GLU A 565 37.38 -5.03 24.14
C GLU A 565 38.00 -6.23 23.39
N SER A 566 37.41 -7.42 23.48
CA SER A 566 37.95 -8.67 22.90
C SER A 566 37.18 -9.18 21.69
N ALA A 567 36.07 -8.56 21.34
CA ALA A 567 35.22 -9.04 20.25
C ALA A 567 35.72 -8.53 18.89
N ASP A 568 35.69 -9.38 17.88
CA ASP A 568 35.86 -9.04 16.48
C ASP A 568 34.48 -8.94 15.84
N ASN A 569 34.16 -7.82 15.21
CA ASN A 569 32.95 -7.65 14.44
C ASN A 569 33.30 -7.63 12.94
N ASN A 570 32.64 -8.44 12.16
CA ASN A 570 32.95 -8.56 10.73
C ASN A 570 31.67 -8.61 9.91
N ILE A 571 31.77 -8.22 8.65
CA ILE A 571 30.64 -8.41 7.71
C ILE A 571 30.63 -9.86 7.24
N LEU A 572 31.69 -10.34 6.62
CA LEU A 572 31.76 -11.72 6.16
C LEU A 572 32.99 -12.42 6.73
N VAL A 573 32.76 -13.46 7.51
CA VAL A 573 33.80 -14.39 7.96
C VAL A 573 33.59 -15.74 7.29
N THR A 574 34.58 -16.24 6.61
CA THR A 574 34.56 -17.61 6.10
C THR A 574 35.68 -18.43 6.73
N ASN A 575 35.39 -19.68 7.06
CA ASN A 575 36.37 -20.60 7.66
C ASN A 575 36.57 -21.83 6.78
N THR A 576 37.06 -21.60 5.57
CA THR A 576 37.27 -22.66 4.60
C THR A 576 38.74 -22.75 4.29
N ASN A 577 39.26 -24.00 4.26
CA ASN A 577 40.66 -24.31 3.93
C ASN A 577 40.87 -24.57 2.43
N ASN A 578 39.84 -24.42 1.59
CA ASN A 578 39.89 -24.79 0.19
C ASN A 578 40.26 -23.57 -0.68
N ASN A 579 40.94 -23.81 -1.78
CA ASN A 579 41.37 -22.81 -2.77
C ASN A 579 40.20 -22.22 -3.56
N VAL A 580 39.25 -21.58 -2.90
CA VAL A 580 38.11 -20.95 -3.57
C VAL A 580 38.42 -19.47 -3.81
N THR A 581 37.96 -19.03 -4.91
CA THR A 581 38.12 -17.68 -5.43
C THR A 581 36.85 -16.88 -5.17
N TYR A 582 36.97 -15.83 -4.36
CA TYR A 582 35.87 -14.93 -4.00
C TYR A 582 35.82 -13.69 -4.91
N ALA A 583 34.62 -13.27 -5.29
CA ALA A 583 34.37 -11.93 -5.81
C ALA A 583 33.66 -11.10 -4.72
N LEU A 584 34.21 -9.92 -4.39
CA LEU A 584 33.68 -9.07 -3.31
C LEU A 584 33.27 -7.71 -3.86
N THR A 585 32.04 -7.30 -3.59
CA THR A 585 31.51 -5.98 -3.97
C THR A 585 30.99 -5.26 -2.73
N PHE A 586 31.66 -4.18 -2.32
CA PHE A 586 31.23 -3.24 -1.29
C PHE A 586 31.17 -1.85 -1.88
N LYS A 587 30.01 -1.42 -2.29
CA LYS A 587 29.85 -0.17 -3.03
C LYS A 587 28.78 0.71 -2.43
N ASN A 588 29.12 1.97 -2.19
CA ASN A 588 28.15 2.99 -1.77
C ASN A 588 27.42 2.66 -0.45
N ASN A 589 28.09 1.94 0.48
CA ASN A 589 27.52 1.56 1.76
C ASN A 589 27.87 2.57 2.86
N ILE A 590 27.02 2.67 3.86
CA ILE A 590 27.27 3.41 5.10
C ILE A 590 27.38 2.41 6.24
N PHE A 591 28.59 2.30 6.83
CA PHE A 591 28.85 1.57 8.06
C PHE A 591 29.03 2.59 9.17
N TYR A 592 28.18 2.56 10.18
CA TYR A 592 28.22 3.56 11.26
C TYR A 592 27.94 2.96 12.63
N CYS A 593 28.64 3.49 13.65
CA CYS A 593 28.45 3.09 15.03
C CYS A 593 27.65 4.14 15.79
N THR A 594 26.60 3.72 16.51
CA THR A 594 25.63 4.64 17.14
C THR A 594 25.94 5.01 18.57
N ASP A 595 26.60 4.13 19.34
CA ASP A 595 26.79 4.21 20.79
C ASP A 595 28.25 4.32 21.23
N GLY A 596 29.13 4.69 20.31
CA GLY A 596 30.57 4.83 20.59
C GLY A 596 31.41 4.61 19.36
N ASP A 597 32.52 3.96 19.56
CA ASP A 597 33.51 3.61 18.54
C ASP A 597 33.60 2.09 18.40
N LEU A 598 33.31 1.56 17.24
CA LEU A 598 33.49 0.15 16.93
C LEU A 598 34.92 -0.11 16.52
N THR A 599 35.64 -1.00 17.23
CA THR A 599 37.01 -1.34 16.95
C THR A 599 37.18 -2.77 16.46
N GLY A 600 38.23 -3.06 15.68
CA GLY A 600 38.54 -4.41 15.20
C GLY A 600 37.66 -4.90 14.03
N PHE A 601 37.01 -3.97 13.31
CA PHE A 601 36.09 -4.29 12.25
C PHE A 601 36.74 -4.70 10.92
N GLN A 602 36.21 -5.71 10.26
CA GLN A 602 36.61 -6.13 8.91
C GLN A 602 35.36 -6.42 8.05
N VAL A 603 35.39 -6.06 6.77
CA VAL A 603 34.30 -6.42 5.84
C VAL A 603 34.47 -7.84 5.31
N PHE A 604 35.70 -8.37 5.24
CA PHE A 604 35.97 -9.75 4.86
C PHE A 604 37.14 -10.32 5.65
N LYS A 605 36.98 -11.53 6.16
CA LYS A 605 38.00 -12.22 6.94
C LYS A 605 38.13 -13.71 6.58
N ASN A 606 39.17 -14.04 5.84
CA ASN A 606 39.62 -15.42 5.65
C ASN A 606 41.10 -15.47 5.21
N ALA A 607 42.00 -15.82 6.13
CA ALA A 607 43.43 -15.89 5.88
C ALA A 607 43.84 -16.91 4.79
N ASN A 608 42.99 -17.86 4.46
CA ASN A 608 43.26 -18.92 3.48
C ASN A 608 42.59 -18.67 2.11
N ALA A 609 41.73 -17.64 1.98
CA ALA A 609 40.98 -17.38 0.78
C ALA A 609 41.78 -16.62 -0.28
N THR A 610 41.57 -16.96 -1.54
CA THR A 610 41.95 -16.13 -2.68
C THR A 610 40.76 -15.25 -3.08
N VAL A 611 40.99 -13.95 -3.21
CA VAL A 611 39.97 -13.01 -3.74
C VAL A 611 40.37 -12.63 -5.15
N SER A 612 39.51 -12.96 -6.14
CA SER A 612 39.81 -12.74 -7.56
C SER A 612 39.50 -11.29 -7.98
N ASN A 613 38.44 -10.73 -7.42
CA ASN A 613 38.00 -9.38 -7.76
C ASN A 613 37.44 -8.66 -6.54
N VAL A 614 37.75 -7.38 -6.41
CA VAL A 614 37.24 -6.50 -5.36
C VAL A 614 36.72 -5.21 -5.98
N ASP A 615 35.45 -4.87 -5.75
CA ASP A 615 34.96 -3.49 -5.87
C ASP A 615 34.70 -2.93 -4.48
N PHE A 616 35.58 -2.06 -4.02
CA PHE A 616 35.49 -1.41 -2.72
C PHE A 616 35.46 0.11 -2.94
N SER A 617 34.28 0.64 -3.27
CA SER A 617 34.15 2.00 -3.73
C SER A 617 33.01 2.78 -3.05
N ASN A 618 33.26 4.06 -2.80
CA ASN A 618 32.28 5.00 -2.25
C ASN A 618 31.63 4.56 -0.91
N ASN A 619 32.33 3.79 -0.08
CA ASN A 619 31.80 3.44 1.23
C ASN A 619 32.14 4.51 2.26
N THR A 620 31.23 4.72 3.21
CA THR A 620 31.42 5.58 4.39
C THR A 620 31.59 4.69 5.63
N PHE A 621 32.67 4.88 6.37
CA PHE A 621 32.93 4.24 7.66
C PHE A 621 32.94 5.31 8.74
N ALA A 622 31.85 5.44 9.48
CA ALA A 622 31.67 6.49 10.47
C ALA A 622 31.79 5.92 11.90
N LYS A 623 32.91 6.21 12.58
CA LYS A 623 33.32 5.64 13.86
C LYS A 623 33.45 4.11 13.84
N VAL A 624 33.85 3.56 12.70
CA VAL A 624 34.07 2.12 12.50
C VAL A 624 35.53 1.93 12.16
N TYR A 625 36.30 1.41 13.14
CA TYR A 625 37.72 1.33 13.09
C TYR A 625 38.19 -0.08 12.70
N VAL A 626 39.04 -0.13 11.72
CA VAL A 626 39.58 -1.38 11.21
C VAL A 626 40.47 -2.09 12.26
N LYS A 627 40.57 -3.40 12.16
CA LYS A 627 41.50 -4.18 12.98
C LYS A 627 42.95 -3.85 12.59
N ALA A 628 43.76 -3.45 13.57
CA ALA A 628 45.16 -3.17 13.34
C ALA A 628 45.89 -4.37 12.73
N LEU A 629 46.78 -4.13 11.78
CA LEU A 629 47.55 -5.09 11.01
C LEU A 629 46.83 -5.93 9.97
N TYR A 630 45.47 -5.95 9.93
CA TYR A 630 44.75 -6.86 9.05
C TYR A 630 43.93 -6.16 7.92
N GLY A 631 43.58 -4.90 8.06
CA GLY A 631 42.77 -4.21 7.05
C GLY A 631 41.29 -4.61 7.02
N HIS A 632 40.50 -3.92 6.21
CA HIS A 632 39.07 -4.22 6.03
C HIS A 632 38.84 -5.54 5.28
N ILE A 633 39.72 -5.87 4.31
CA ILE A 633 39.69 -7.16 3.60
C ILE A 633 40.94 -7.92 3.95
N TYR A 634 40.80 -9.04 4.67
CA TYR A 634 41.87 -9.94 5.09
C TYR A 634 41.75 -11.28 4.37
N ALA A 635 42.70 -11.58 3.50
CA ALA A 635 42.70 -12.77 2.64
C ALA A 635 44.11 -13.39 2.56
N LYS A 636 44.26 -14.57 1.92
CA LYS A 636 45.54 -15.16 1.55
C LYS A 636 46.15 -14.38 0.37
N SER A 637 45.40 -14.21 -0.69
CA SER A 637 45.81 -13.45 -1.86
C SER A 637 44.64 -12.68 -2.46
N ILE A 638 44.95 -11.53 -3.08
CA ILE A 638 43.98 -10.65 -3.71
C ILE A 638 44.52 -10.28 -5.09
N THR A 639 43.72 -10.52 -6.15
CA THR A 639 44.20 -10.49 -7.52
C THR A 639 43.99 -9.18 -8.23
N VAL A 640 42.72 -8.75 -8.40
CA VAL A 640 42.33 -7.54 -9.13
C VAL A 640 41.30 -6.74 -8.34
N GLY A 641 41.23 -5.44 -8.54
CA GLY A 641 40.14 -4.66 -7.98
C GLY A 641 40.26 -3.15 -8.10
N VAL A 642 39.20 -2.51 -7.66
CA VAL A 642 39.05 -1.07 -7.55
C VAL A 642 38.80 -0.71 -6.10
N VAL A 643 39.61 0.21 -5.57
CA VAL A 643 39.47 0.79 -4.23
C VAL A 643 39.51 2.30 -4.36
N LYS A 644 38.32 2.95 -4.35
CA LYS A 644 38.25 4.40 -4.64
C LYS A 644 37.14 5.10 -3.88
N TYR A 645 37.37 6.37 -3.59
CA TYR A 645 36.39 7.31 -3.04
C TYR A 645 35.76 6.87 -1.71
N ASN A 646 36.38 5.98 -0.96
CA ASN A 646 35.91 5.62 0.36
C ASN A 646 36.20 6.73 1.36
N LEU A 647 35.32 6.91 2.33
CA LEU A 647 35.46 7.87 3.43
C LEU A 647 35.54 7.12 4.77
N PHE A 648 36.66 7.30 5.45
CA PHE A 648 36.91 6.74 6.79
C PHE A 648 36.91 7.88 7.80
N TYR A 649 35.80 8.02 8.52
CA TYR A 649 35.63 9.01 9.58
C TYR A 649 35.99 8.40 10.91
N MET A 650 37.21 8.65 11.36
CA MET A 650 37.84 8.05 12.53
C MET A 650 38.43 9.12 13.46
N PRO A 651 37.61 9.99 14.08
CA PRO A 651 38.12 11.13 14.85
C PRO A 651 39.06 10.73 15.99
N ASP A 652 38.79 9.61 16.65
CA ASP A 652 39.64 9.12 17.78
C ASP A 652 40.50 7.93 17.38
N TYR A 653 41.21 8.03 16.28
CA TYR A 653 42.01 6.94 15.72
C TYR A 653 43.12 6.44 16.64
N THR A 654 43.80 7.33 17.38
CA THR A 654 44.93 6.97 18.26
C THR A 654 44.52 6.08 19.41
N ASN A 655 43.32 6.27 19.96
CA ASN A 655 42.84 5.51 21.10
C ASN A 655 42.17 4.20 20.67
N ASN A 656 41.54 4.17 19.49
CA ASN A 656 40.66 3.08 19.05
C ASN A 656 41.36 2.03 18.17
N VAL A 657 42.54 2.35 17.59
CA VAL A 657 43.28 1.34 16.84
C VAL A 657 44.21 0.59 17.82
N LYS A 658 43.78 -0.58 18.25
CA LYS A 658 44.54 -1.44 19.21
C LYS A 658 45.78 -2.09 18.57
N GLY A 659 46.92 -2.05 19.25
CA GLY A 659 48.17 -2.72 18.89
C GLY A 659 49.23 -2.46 19.94
N THR A 660 50.12 -3.43 20.16
CA THR A 660 51.16 -3.42 21.21
C THR A 660 52.26 -2.41 20.96
N ASP A 661 52.30 -1.76 19.82
CA ASP A 661 53.37 -0.84 19.46
C ASP A 661 52.82 0.36 18.68
N ALA A 662 52.84 1.53 19.28
CA ALA A 662 52.32 2.78 18.68
C ALA A 662 52.99 3.15 17.34
N GLN A 663 54.16 2.58 17.03
CA GLN A 663 54.85 2.80 15.77
C GLN A 663 54.48 1.82 14.65
N THR A 664 53.84 0.68 15.00
CA THR A 664 53.52 -0.40 14.05
C THR A 664 52.04 -0.60 13.76
N LYS A 665 51.16 0.27 14.22
CA LYS A 665 49.73 0.24 13.97
C LYS A 665 49.41 0.56 12.50
N TYR A 666 49.68 -0.39 11.63
CA TYR A 666 49.29 -0.30 10.24
C TYR A 666 47.83 -0.73 10.10
N THR A 667 47.04 0.11 9.58
CA THR A 667 45.68 -0.22 9.18
C THR A 667 45.60 -0.09 7.68
N GLY A 668 45.19 -1.14 7.02
CA GLY A 668 45.05 -1.15 5.55
C GLY A 668 43.57 -1.29 5.14
N ILE A 669 43.29 -0.99 3.90
CA ILE A 669 42.03 -1.42 3.30
C ILE A 669 42.15 -2.91 2.94
N LEU A 670 43.27 -3.31 2.35
CA LEU A 670 43.52 -4.69 1.96
C LEU A 670 44.75 -5.24 2.71
N TYR A 671 44.63 -6.48 3.15
CA TYR A 671 45.73 -7.25 3.69
C TYR A 671 45.72 -8.68 3.13
N ALA A 672 46.80 -9.11 2.54
CA ALA A 672 46.98 -10.47 2.08
C ALA A 672 48.20 -11.10 2.74
N THR A 673 48.09 -12.35 3.22
CA THR A 673 49.19 -13.07 3.86
C THR A 673 50.29 -13.44 2.87
N ASP A 674 49.92 -13.78 1.61
CA ASP A 674 50.88 -14.15 0.57
C ASP A 674 51.14 -13.04 -0.42
N LYS A 675 50.12 -12.54 -1.11
CA LYS A 675 50.28 -11.59 -2.20
C LYS A 675 49.04 -10.70 -2.43
N VAL A 676 49.29 -9.39 -2.60
CA VAL A 676 48.36 -8.48 -3.32
C VAL A 676 48.94 -8.20 -4.69
N SER A 677 48.18 -8.45 -5.73
CA SER A 677 48.60 -8.21 -7.11
C SER A 677 48.76 -6.74 -7.42
N THR A 678 49.53 -6.41 -8.46
CA THR A 678 49.70 -5.07 -8.96
C THR A 678 48.49 -4.57 -9.80
N GLY A 679 47.47 -5.44 -10.01
CA GLY A 679 46.27 -5.16 -10.82
C GLY A 679 45.23 -4.31 -10.12
N PHE A 680 45.54 -3.54 -9.08
CA PHE A 680 44.59 -2.71 -8.34
C PHE A 680 44.61 -1.25 -8.81
N THR A 681 43.41 -0.67 -8.91
CA THR A 681 43.21 0.77 -8.99
C THR A 681 42.92 1.32 -7.59
N PHE A 682 43.88 2.04 -7.02
CA PHE A 682 43.68 2.81 -5.80
C PHE A 682 43.62 4.29 -6.16
N THR A 683 42.50 4.94 -5.84
CA THR A 683 42.29 6.33 -6.19
C THR A 683 41.49 7.04 -5.12
N GLU A 684 42.02 8.12 -4.57
CA GLU A 684 41.25 9.11 -3.82
C GLU A 684 40.39 8.52 -2.69
N ASN A 685 41.00 7.78 -1.75
CA ASN A 685 40.32 7.40 -0.52
C ASN A 685 40.64 8.43 0.57
N LEU A 686 39.64 8.88 1.30
CA LEU A 686 39.75 9.92 2.32
C LEU A 686 39.67 9.33 3.74
N ALA A 687 40.65 9.65 4.58
CA ALA A 687 40.56 9.37 5.99
C ALA A 687 40.64 10.67 6.81
N TYR A 688 39.80 10.75 7.84
CA TYR A 688 39.70 11.88 8.75
C TYR A 688 40.10 11.45 10.16
N TYR A 689 41.08 12.18 10.76
CA TYR A 689 41.54 11.99 12.09
C TYR A 689 41.61 13.33 12.83
N LEU A 690 41.36 13.32 14.14
CA LEU A 690 41.64 14.46 14.99
C LEU A 690 43.09 14.35 15.59
N PRO A 691 43.74 15.48 15.83
CA PRO A 691 44.96 15.50 16.63
C PRO A 691 44.69 14.88 18.00
N ASN A 692 45.70 14.19 18.57
CA ASN A 692 45.66 13.74 19.95
C ASN A 692 45.75 14.92 20.93
N GLU A 693 45.64 14.62 22.24
CA GLU A 693 45.70 15.66 23.30
C GLU A 693 47.01 16.48 23.30
N GLU A 694 48.10 15.93 22.71
CA GLU A 694 49.37 16.63 22.53
C GLU A 694 49.43 17.49 21.25
N GLY A 695 48.33 17.58 20.50
CA GLY A 695 48.25 18.28 19.21
C GLY A 695 48.93 17.56 18.06
N LYS A 696 49.39 16.31 18.25
CA LYS A 696 50.00 15.49 17.21
C LYS A 696 48.90 14.80 16.40
N VAL A 697 48.91 15.04 15.10
CA VAL A 697 48.14 14.26 14.17
C VAL A 697 48.73 12.86 14.07
N PRO A 698 47.97 11.76 14.25
CA PRO A 698 48.51 10.43 14.08
C PRO A 698 49.21 10.33 12.72
N SER A 699 50.42 9.79 12.68
CA SER A 699 51.08 9.52 11.42
C SER A 699 50.18 8.56 10.63
N PRO A 700 49.61 8.98 9.47
CA PRO A 700 48.62 8.19 8.79
C PRO A 700 49.24 6.92 8.25
N ARG A 701 48.77 5.81 8.77
CA ARG A 701 49.26 4.50 8.38
C ARG A 701 48.13 3.61 7.83
N MET A 702 47.06 4.22 7.34
CA MET A 702 46.17 3.48 6.46
C MET A 702 46.87 3.29 5.12
N LYS A 703 47.45 2.15 4.95
CA LYS A 703 48.02 1.69 3.69
C LYS A 703 46.95 0.92 2.93
N CYS A 704 46.95 1.01 1.63
CA CYS A 704 46.11 0.16 0.80
C CYS A 704 46.52 -1.30 0.84
N ASP A 705 47.80 -1.56 1.15
CA ASP A 705 48.37 -2.90 1.24
C ASP A 705 49.44 -2.91 2.34
N TYR A 706 49.47 -3.95 3.19
CA TYR A 706 50.43 -4.13 4.26
C TYR A 706 51.86 -4.27 3.73
N ASN A 707 52.04 -4.93 2.59
CA ASN A 707 53.32 -5.19 1.98
C ASN A 707 53.83 -4.12 1.00
N ALA A 708 53.02 -3.12 0.64
CA ALA A 708 53.41 -2.10 -0.29
C ALA A 708 54.01 -0.87 0.43
N ASN A 709 55.29 -0.69 0.30
CA ASN A 709 55.99 0.56 0.68
C ASN A 709 55.75 1.70 -0.33
N ASP A 710 54.76 1.56 -1.20
CA ASP A 710 54.45 2.52 -2.24
C ASP A 710 53.65 3.69 -1.67
N ALA A 711 54.26 4.84 -1.53
CA ALA A 711 53.63 6.06 -1.06
C ALA A 711 52.46 6.54 -1.97
N SER A 712 52.42 6.16 -3.23
CA SER A 712 51.34 6.51 -4.15
C SER A 712 50.04 5.82 -3.84
N LYS A 713 50.06 4.76 -3.06
CA LYS A 713 48.91 3.98 -2.62
C LYS A 713 48.42 4.37 -1.22
N GLN A 714 48.87 5.49 -0.66
CA GLN A 714 48.42 5.95 0.66
C GLN A 714 47.07 6.66 0.55
N ILE A 715 46.26 6.47 1.59
CA ILE A 715 45.01 7.18 1.77
C ILE A 715 45.32 8.63 2.17
N TYR A 716 44.59 9.57 1.57
CA TYR A 716 44.68 10.96 1.96
C TYR A 716 44.15 11.17 3.37
N ASN A 717 44.87 11.90 4.20
CA ASN A 717 44.45 12.26 5.55
C ASN A 717 44.09 13.74 5.60
N LYS A 718 42.99 14.03 6.29
CA LYS A 718 42.51 15.40 6.50
C LYS A 718 42.20 15.62 7.97
N THR A 719 42.55 16.79 8.45
CA THR A 719 42.23 17.26 9.80
C THR A 719 40.97 18.12 9.84
N GLU A 720 40.43 18.45 8.67
CA GLU A 720 39.13 19.13 8.56
C GLU A 720 38.02 18.09 8.46
N ASP A 721 36.96 18.26 9.28
CA ASP A 721 35.80 17.38 9.25
C ASP A 721 35.13 17.39 7.89
N PRO A 722 35.03 16.24 7.20
CA PRO A 722 34.46 16.14 5.88
C PRO A 722 32.93 16.25 5.85
N PHE A 723 32.24 16.08 6.99
CA PHE A 723 30.79 16.10 7.02
C PHE A 723 30.21 17.49 7.20
N ALA A 724 29.16 17.80 6.43
CA ALA A 724 28.23 18.88 6.67
C ALA A 724 27.13 18.45 7.65
N ILE A 725 26.72 17.19 7.56
CA ILE A 725 25.77 16.52 8.47
C ILE A 725 26.35 15.16 8.83
N ALA A 726 26.37 14.85 10.14
CA ALA A 726 26.75 13.55 10.67
C ALA A 726 25.75 13.15 11.77
N ASP A 727 24.64 12.54 11.39
CA ASP A 727 23.62 12.03 12.30
C ASP A 727 23.80 10.52 12.53
N PHE A 728 24.48 10.19 13.61
CA PHE A 728 24.75 8.80 13.99
C PHE A 728 23.49 8.06 14.50
N THR A 729 22.46 8.76 14.89
CA THR A 729 21.22 8.14 15.35
C THR A 729 20.41 7.59 14.15
N ASN A 730 20.28 8.39 13.11
CA ASN A 730 19.49 8.05 11.93
C ASN A 730 20.34 7.56 10.74
N GLY A 731 21.68 7.52 10.89
CA GLY A 731 22.57 7.06 9.82
C GLY A 731 22.66 8.02 8.63
N VAL A 732 22.44 9.31 8.86
CA VAL A 732 22.48 10.32 7.81
C VAL A 732 23.83 11.03 7.80
N PHE A 733 24.58 10.85 6.71
CA PHE A 733 25.91 11.43 6.54
C PHE A 733 25.99 12.18 5.21
N THR A 734 26.10 13.50 5.28
CA THR A 734 26.26 14.34 4.08
C THR A 734 27.64 15.00 4.13
N THR A 735 28.41 14.82 3.07
CA THR A 735 29.72 15.45 2.95
C THR A 735 29.61 16.92 2.55
N LYS A 736 30.57 17.74 3.01
CA LYS A 736 30.76 19.09 2.49
C LYS A 736 31.07 19.05 0.98
N GLN A 737 30.77 20.11 0.26
CA GLN A 737 30.98 20.21 -1.19
C GLN A 737 32.42 19.86 -1.61
N ALA A 738 33.43 20.26 -0.83
CA ALA A 738 34.83 19.94 -1.09
C ALA A 738 35.15 18.44 -1.04
N TYR A 739 34.31 17.65 -0.38
CA TYR A 739 34.48 16.19 -0.19
C TYR A 739 33.37 15.38 -0.86
N ALA A 740 32.57 16.00 -1.74
CA ALA A 740 31.41 15.37 -2.36
C ALA A 740 31.73 14.13 -3.23
N SER A 741 32.98 13.90 -3.60
CA SER A 741 33.39 12.69 -4.32
C SER A 741 33.54 11.47 -3.42
N TYR A 742 33.69 11.66 -2.12
CA TYR A 742 34.02 10.60 -1.17
C TYR A 742 32.80 10.08 -0.43
N GLY A 743 32.86 8.80 -0.01
CA GLY A 743 31.80 8.15 0.75
C GLY A 743 30.57 7.80 -0.08
N ALA A 744 29.59 7.28 0.64
CA ALA A 744 28.30 6.87 0.07
C ALA A 744 27.54 8.08 -0.49
N LYS A 745 26.88 7.85 -1.61
CA LYS A 745 26.01 8.83 -2.29
C LYS A 745 24.54 8.48 -1.97
N ARG A 746 23.87 9.35 -1.28
CA ARG A 746 22.46 9.21 -0.93
C ARG A 746 21.68 10.42 -1.43
#